data_4498856fa53f362c957a2d250908e264
#
_entry.id   4498856fa53f362c957a2d250908e264
#
_cell.length_a   1.000
_cell.length_b   1.000
_cell.length_c   1.000
_cell.angle_alpha   90.00
_cell.angle_beta   90.00
_cell.angle_gamma   90.00
#
_symmetry.space_group_name_H-M   'P 1'
#
loop_
_entity.id
_entity.type
_entity.pdbx_description
1 polymer ?
#
loop_
_entity_poly.entity_id
_entity_poly.type
_entity_poly.pdbx_seq_one_letter_code
_entity_poly.pdbx_strand_id
1 'polypeptide(L)'
;MNLVIVESPAKAKTINKYLGKNYLVLASYGHIRDLPSKNGSVNTENNFEMEWEIDSFSKKYLKEITDAAKDSNKIILATDPDREGEAIAWHVKEVLDSKKLLKDKILERVVFNEITKNAILSAIKNPRHIEMNLVKAYLARRALDYLVGFNISPILWTKLPGSKSAGRVQSVALKITTEREHEIELFKPQEYWTLTSNFTNKDNQDIFSKLSLFDKKKIERFSFKNKSEIDQAIQKINKAKFKIKEVNSKIYRRNPLAPFTTSTLQQTASGKFGFGASRTMQIAQRLYQGIDIEGETTGLITYMRTDGISISKEAISEFRQSIERDYGKDFLPEIPNNFDGKKAKNAQEAHEAIRPTNISKKPSEIKKYINADQYKIYDLIWSRALSSQMKPAEFDRNTILISSEDNNINFRASGSVIKFEGFLKVYQVQEEDEDAKNTLPQVKMGEDVIIFKLNDEQHHTDPPPRYSEASLVKKMEELGIGRPSTYASIISVLSTRNYVEQINKRFHPTDRGKLISAFLEKLFAKYVDYNFTAELENQLDEITSGKIEWIKVLEDFWKDFNLNVGSVKEKRTREVLDLLNESLGTLIFDKNSKDEIDRQCKLCNNGELSLKNSFRGGAFIGCSNYPDCKFTRPLSKAKAAAQYNLAEPKLIGKNIFEKDIYLKNGRFGPYLQFETEVDILAETKKTKKNKKTKKNKKRSEDNNMKNVSIPKGINIDDVNLEKANFLCSLPKVIGQHPESGKDIILNSGRFGPYLKCENKSARLENIDELFSIGLNRAVTLIAEAKPGRISSSMIKDLGEHPEDKRPVRIMKGQYGPYIKYKSLNATIPEEKDPTEITMEEALILIEKRREYDKTKKNKKRGNK
;
A
#
# COMPACT_ATOMS: atom_id res chain seq x y z
N MET A 1 -24.79 21.97 31.24
CA MET A 1 -24.41 21.77 29.82
C MET A 1 -24.14 20.29 29.59
N ASN A 2 -24.48 19.73 28.41
CA ASN A 2 -24.18 18.34 28.08
C ASN A 2 -22.85 18.25 27.33
N LEU A 3 -21.98 17.35 27.73
CA LEU A 3 -20.71 17.09 27.06
C LEU A 3 -20.84 15.89 26.11
N VAL A 4 -20.50 16.10 24.84
CA VAL A 4 -20.43 15.03 23.83
C VAL A 4 -18.98 14.78 23.45
N ILE A 5 -18.53 13.56 23.50
CA ILE A 5 -17.14 13.19 23.19
C ILE A 5 -17.12 12.30 21.95
N VAL A 6 -16.38 12.73 20.93
CA VAL A 6 -16.16 12.03 19.66
C VAL A 6 -14.67 11.77 19.45
N GLU A 7 -14.29 10.92 18.47
CA GLU A 7 -12.87 10.60 18.23
C GLU A 7 -12.13 11.62 17.37
N SER A 8 -12.83 12.45 16.57
CA SER A 8 -12.15 13.36 15.63
C SER A 8 -12.68 14.78 15.66
N PRO A 9 -11.82 15.82 15.47
CA PRO A 9 -12.25 17.22 15.45
C PRO A 9 -13.20 17.54 14.28
N ALA A 10 -13.11 16.82 13.17
CA ALA A 10 -14.03 17.01 12.05
C ALA A 10 -15.46 16.61 12.46
N LYS A 11 -15.64 15.45 13.12
CA LYS A 11 -16.92 15.05 13.69
C LYS A 11 -17.41 16.05 14.74
N ALA A 12 -16.53 16.48 15.64
CA ALA A 12 -16.91 17.46 16.67
C ALA A 12 -17.50 18.71 16.03
N LYS A 13 -16.87 19.24 15.00
CA LYS A 13 -17.35 20.42 14.27
C LYS A 13 -18.73 20.20 13.65
N THR A 14 -18.94 19.07 13.00
CA THR A 14 -20.21 18.73 12.33
C THR A 14 -21.34 18.53 13.34
N ILE A 15 -21.11 17.72 14.37
CA ILE A 15 -22.12 17.35 15.36
C ILE A 15 -22.50 18.57 16.22
N ASN A 16 -21.53 19.42 16.56
CA ASN A 16 -21.81 20.64 17.34
C ASN A 16 -22.78 21.58 16.63
N LYS A 17 -22.71 21.69 15.29
CA LYS A 17 -23.68 22.46 14.49
C LYS A 17 -25.12 21.93 14.61
N TYR A 18 -25.26 20.61 14.73
CA TYR A 18 -26.57 19.97 14.79
C TYR A 18 -27.24 20.03 16.17
N LEU A 19 -26.43 19.99 17.24
CA LEU A 19 -26.95 19.88 18.61
C LEU A 19 -27.24 21.23 19.27
N GLY A 20 -26.65 22.33 18.80
CA GLY A 20 -26.90 23.68 19.30
C GLY A 20 -26.25 23.96 20.66
N LYS A 21 -26.64 25.08 21.28
CA LYS A 21 -25.94 25.71 22.43
C LYS A 21 -25.97 24.92 23.75
N ASN A 22 -26.86 23.94 23.89
CA ASN A 22 -26.96 23.15 25.12
C ASN A 22 -25.93 22.00 25.19
N TYR A 23 -25.14 21.81 24.14
CA TYR A 23 -24.15 20.76 24.02
C TYR A 23 -22.77 21.35 23.72
N LEU A 24 -21.76 20.79 24.37
CA LEU A 24 -20.36 21.01 24.04
C LEU A 24 -19.80 19.74 23.44
N VAL A 25 -19.32 19.79 22.20
CA VAL A 25 -18.75 18.62 21.51
C VAL A 25 -17.25 18.73 21.46
N LEU A 26 -16.55 17.78 22.07
CA LEU A 26 -15.08 17.71 22.11
C LEU A 26 -14.58 16.43 21.46
N ALA A 27 -13.35 16.47 20.92
CA ALA A 27 -12.71 15.33 20.30
C ALA A 27 -11.60 14.73 21.18
N SER A 28 -11.51 13.40 21.25
CA SER A 28 -10.41 12.67 21.90
C SER A 28 -9.15 12.60 21.04
N TYR A 29 -9.24 12.87 19.75
CA TYR A 29 -8.18 12.69 18.74
C TYR A 29 -7.68 11.24 18.62
N GLY A 30 -8.59 10.27 18.69
CA GLY A 30 -8.33 8.87 18.64
C GLY A 30 -8.18 8.23 20.02
N HIS A 31 -7.34 7.22 20.13
CA HIS A 31 -7.07 6.54 21.40
C HIS A 31 -6.34 7.45 22.38
N ILE A 32 -6.84 7.56 23.60
CA ILE A 32 -6.25 8.39 24.68
C ILE A 32 -5.26 7.63 25.55
N ARG A 33 -5.33 6.29 25.56
CA ARG A 33 -4.42 5.39 26.29
C ARG A 33 -3.97 4.26 25.37
N ASP A 34 -2.75 3.78 25.57
CA ASP A 34 -2.24 2.57 24.93
C ASP A 34 -1.35 1.78 25.90
N LEU A 35 -1.00 0.55 25.52
CA LEU A 35 -0.06 -0.27 26.29
C LEU A 35 1.36 0.32 26.16
N PRO A 36 2.08 0.54 27.26
CA PRO A 36 3.47 0.96 27.21
C PRO A 36 4.33 0.04 26.32
N SER A 37 5.25 0.63 25.57
CA SER A 37 6.17 -0.10 24.71
C SER A 37 7.33 -0.76 25.52
N LYS A 38 6.99 -1.48 26.57
CA LYS A 38 7.90 -2.22 27.47
C LYS A 38 7.41 -3.65 27.63
N ASN A 39 8.29 -4.56 28.08
CA ASN A 39 7.87 -5.92 28.39
C ASN A 39 7.01 -5.92 29.67
N GLY A 40 6.01 -6.80 29.74
CA GLY A 40 5.16 -6.97 30.92
C GLY A 40 3.92 -6.07 30.99
N SER A 41 3.64 -5.24 29.96
CA SER A 41 2.42 -4.41 29.94
C SER A 41 1.12 -5.20 29.84
N VAL A 42 1.20 -6.51 29.52
CA VAL A 42 0.12 -7.49 29.67
C VAL A 42 0.63 -8.53 30.65
N ASN A 43 -0.03 -8.65 31.79
CA ASN A 43 0.35 -9.58 32.87
C ASN A 43 -0.29 -10.94 32.63
N THR A 44 0.47 -11.88 32.08
CA THR A 44 -0.01 -13.23 31.73
C THR A 44 -0.25 -14.14 32.92
N GLU A 45 0.22 -13.76 34.13
CA GLU A 45 0.03 -14.51 35.38
C GLU A 45 -1.20 -14.01 36.16
N ASN A 46 -1.70 -12.81 35.84
CA ASN A 46 -2.86 -12.22 36.49
C ASN A 46 -3.94 -11.88 35.44
N ASN A 47 -4.64 -12.90 34.95
CA ASN A 47 -5.81 -12.77 34.05
C ASN A 47 -5.59 -11.79 32.88
N PHE A 48 -4.37 -11.68 32.34
CA PHE A 48 -3.99 -10.76 31.27
C PHE A 48 -4.31 -9.30 31.58
N GLU A 49 -4.21 -8.90 32.84
CA GLU A 49 -4.35 -7.50 33.24
C GLU A 49 -3.40 -6.60 32.46
N MET A 50 -3.91 -5.48 32.00
CA MET A 50 -3.22 -4.56 31.08
C MET A 50 -2.84 -3.28 31.78
N GLU A 51 -1.57 -2.90 31.67
CA GLU A 51 -1.09 -1.58 32.09
C GLU A 51 -1.37 -0.55 31.01
N TRP A 52 -2.06 0.52 31.35
CA TRP A 52 -2.43 1.57 30.41
C TRP A 52 -1.68 2.88 30.69
N GLU A 53 -1.08 3.45 29.64
CA GLU A 53 -0.43 4.75 29.71
C GLU A 53 -1.16 5.76 28.82
N ILE A 54 -1.32 7.00 29.31
CA ILE A 54 -1.89 8.08 28.53
C ILE A 54 -0.84 8.56 27.52
N ASP A 55 -1.18 8.52 26.23
CA ASP A 55 -0.33 9.02 25.17
C ASP A 55 -0.01 10.51 25.39
N SER A 56 1.25 10.86 25.22
CA SER A 56 1.75 12.21 25.40
C SER A 56 1.02 13.25 24.54
N PHE A 57 0.67 12.86 23.30
CA PHE A 57 -0.10 13.70 22.37
C PHE A 57 -1.54 13.93 22.86
N SER A 58 -2.16 12.94 23.48
CA SER A 58 -3.54 12.97 23.93
C SER A 58 -3.72 13.75 25.26
N LYS A 59 -2.65 14.01 26.02
CA LYS A 59 -2.72 14.67 27.33
C LYS A 59 -3.44 16.03 27.29
N LYS A 60 -3.19 16.83 26.26
CA LYS A 60 -3.84 18.14 26.08
C LYS A 60 -5.35 18.01 25.92
N TYR A 61 -5.78 17.17 25.01
CA TYR A 61 -7.19 16.96 24.68
C TYR A 61 -7.96 16.32 25.83
N LEU A 62 -7.30 15.37 26.50
CA LEU A 62 -7.85 14.75 27.69
C LEU A 62 -8.03 15.77 28.85
N LYS A 63 -7.14 16.77 28.96
CA LYS A 63 -7.33 17.87 29.89
C LYS A 63 -8.58 18.70 29.55
N GLU A 64 -8.75 19.07 28.29
CA GLU A 64 -9.94 19.77 27.80
C GLU A 64 -11.23 18.99 28.11
N ILE A 65 -11.25 17.68 27.85
CA ILE A 65 -12.37 16.79 28.16
C ILE A 65 -12.62 16.72 29.66
N THR A 66 -11.57 16.57 30.49
CA THR A 66 -11.72 16.47 31.96
C THR A 66 -12.20 17.80 32.57
N ASP A 67 -11.77 18.92 32.04
CA ASP A 67 -12.22 20.24 32.53
C ASP A 67 -13.69 20.47 32.15
N ALA A 68 -14.08 20.18 30.91
CA ALA A 68 -15.49 20.27 30.49
C ALA A 68 -16.40 19.27 31.22
N ALA A 69 -15.90 18.10 31.58
CA ALA A 69 -16.64 17.11 32.34
C ALA A 69 -17.00 17.56 33.75
N LYS A 70 -16.18 18.43 34.38
CA LYS A 70 -16.49 18.97 35.72
C LYS A 70 -17.80 19.76 35.72
N ASP A 71 -18.02 20.56 34.67
CA ASP A 71 -19.14 21.50 34.55
C ASP A 71 -20.36 20.90 33.83
N SER A 72 -20.31 19.62 33.49
CA SER A 72 -21.36 18.95 32.75
C SER A 72 -22.19 18.03 33.66
N ASN A 73 -23.49 18.03 33.48
CA ASN A 73 -24.41 17.12 34.19
C ASN A 73 -24.56 15.77 33.48
N LYS A 74 -24.38 15.78 32.14
CA LYS A 74 -24.51 14.61 31.30
C LYS A 74 -23.31 14.52 30.36
N ILE A 75 -22.75 13.30 30.23
CA ILE A 75 -21.64 12.99 29.34
C ILE A 75 -22.11 11.96 28.34
N ILE A 76 -21.96 12.24 27.06
CA ILE A 76 -22.38 11.40 25.95
C ILE A 76 -21.14 10.98 25.16
N LEU A 77 -20.90 9.68 25.08
CA LEU A 77 -19.80 9.10 24.32
C LEU A 77 -20.32 8.74 22.91
N ALA A 78 -19.91 9.49 21.89
CA ALA A 78 -20.43 9.44 20.52
C ALA A 78 -19.32 9.08 19.50
N THR A 79 -18.49 8.11 19.88
CA THR A 79 -17.43 7.55 19.03
C THR A 79 -18.00 6.60 17.98
N ASP A 80 -17.17 6.14 17.00
CA ASP A 80 -17.58 5.25 15.92
C ASP A 80 -18.26 3.96 16.41
N PRO A 81 -19.08 3.30 15.56
CA PRO A 81 -19.84 2.12 15.96
C PRO A 81 -19.03 0.84 16.05
N ASP A 82 -17.73 0.85 15.68
CA ASP A 82 -16.87 -0.33 15.71
C ASP A 82 -16.19 -0.58 17.07
N ARG A 83 -15.44 -1.69 17.18
CA ARG A 83 -14.69 -2.08 18.39
C ARG A 83 -13.70 -1.01 18.84
N GLU A 84 -13.06 -0.30 17.88
CA GLU A 84 -12.10 0.78 18.18
C GLU A 84 -12.83 1.96 18.83
N GLY A 85 -13.99 2.35 18.27
CA GLY A 85 -14.81 3.43 18.84
C GLY A 85 -15.37 3.07 20.22
N GLU A 86 -15.80 1.82 20.43
CA GLU A 86 -16.27 1.36 21.74
C GLU A 86 -15.13 1.37 22.78
N ALA A 87 -13.93 0.96 22.39
CA ALA A 87 -12.75 1.02 23.25
C ALA A 87 -12.35 2.46 23.59
N ILE A 88 -12.43 3.40 22.63
CA ILE A 88 -12.19 4.82 22.92
C ILE A 88 -13.18 5.33 23.95
N ALA A 89 -14.47 5.02 23.79
CA ALA A 89 -15.53 5.36 24.74
C ALA A 89 -15.21 4.81 26.15
N TRP A 90 -14.84 3.53 26.23
CA TRP A 90 -14.46 2.89 27.48
C TRP A 90 -13.22 3.53 28.10
N HIS A 91 -12.18 3.81 27.34
CA HIS A 91 -10.98 4.46 27.84
C HIS A 91 -11.26 5.87 28.38
N VAL A 92 -12.15 6.62 27.74
CA VAL A 92 -12.57 7.94 28.25
C VAL A 92 -13.31 7.78 29.57
N LYS A 93 -14.27 6.83 29.65
CA LYS A 93 -15.00 6.52 30.88
C LYS A 93 -14.04 6.20 32.03
N GLU A 94 -13.11 5.26 31.81
CA GLU A 94 -12.14 4.83 32.83
C GLU A 94 -11.28 5.99 33.37
N VAL A 95 -10.82 6.88 32.47
CA VAL A 95 -10.04 8.05 32.89
C VAL A 95 -10.89 9.05 33.67
N LEU A 96 -12.13 9.29 33.27
CA LEU A 96 -13.03 10.18 34.02
C LEU A 96 -13.40 9.59 35.39
N ASP A 97 -13.61 8.28 35.45
CA ASP A 97 -13.92 7.57 36.68
C ASP A 97 -12.74 7.57 37.68
N SER A 98 -11.52 7.29 37.20
CA SER A 98 -10.30 7.36 38.00
C SER A 98 -10.07 8.74 38.64
N LYS A 99 -10.57 9.80 37.98
CA LYS A 99 -10.56 11.19 38.48
C LYS A 99 -11.80 11.55 39.31
N LYS A 100 -12.71 10.59 39.55
CA LYS A 100 -13.97 10.79 40.29
C LYS A 100 -14.90 11.84 39.67
N LEU A 101 -14.85 11.99 38.34
CA LEU A 101 -15.64 12.99 37.58
C LEU A 101 -17.01 12.46 37.12
N LEU A 102 -17.27 11.17 37.30
CA LEU A 102 -18.55 10.54 36.91
C LEU A 102 -19.58 10.48 38.05
N LYS A 103 -19.20 10.82 39.30
CA LYS A 103 -20.10 10.81 40.42
C LYS A 103 -21.26 11.77 40.17
N ASP A 104 -22.49 11.29 40.35
CA ASP A 104 -23.74 12.06 40.19
C ASP A 104 -23.98 12.59 38.77
N LYS A 105 -23.36 11.97 37.74
CA LYS A 105 -23.52 12.34 36.34
C LYS A 105 -24.12 11.19 35.50
N ILE A 106 -24.90 11.58 34.52
CA ILE A 106 -25.44 10.63 33.54
C ILE A 106 -24.36 10.38 32.47
N LEU A 107 -23.97 9.11 32.32
CA LEU A 107 -23.06 8.68 31.25
C LEU A 107 -23.83 7.82 30.25
N GLU A 108 -23.85 8.25 29.02
CA GLU A 108 -24.52 7.56 27.93
C GLU A 108 -23.60 7.28 26.74
N ARG A 109 -23.87 6.22 26.02
CA ARG A 109 -23.22 5.86 24.76
C ARG A 109 -24.23 6.06 23.62
N VAL A 110 -23.79 6.72 22.56
CA VAL A 110 -24.59 7.00 21.36
C VAL A 110 -23.87 6.49 20.12
N VAL A 111 -24.56 5.78 19.25
CA VAL A 111 -24.03 5.17 18.04
C VAL A 111 -24.83 5.58 16.84
N PHE A 112 -24.16 5.87 15.74
CA PHE A 112 -24.80 6.21 14.47
C PHE A 112 -23.92 5.75 13.29
N ASN A 113 -24.56 5.26 12.23
CA ASN A 113 -23.90 4.78 11.03
C ASN A 113 -23.64 5.89 10.01
N GLU A 114 -24.22 7.06 10.18
CA GLU A 114 -24.09 8.22 9.29
C GLU A 114 -24.11 9.53 10.09
N ILE A 115 -23.39 10.53 9.61
CA ILE A 115 -23.32 11.85 10.26
C ILE A 115 -24.27 12.81 9.54
N THR A 116 -25.56 12.58 9.71
CA THR A 116 -26.64 13.45 9.29
C THR A 116 -27.38 14.02 10.51
N LYS A 117 -28.05 15.16 10.34
CA LYS A 117 -28.79 15.80 11.44
C LYS A 117 -29.82 14.86 12.06
N ASN A 118 -30.61 14.17 11.21
CA ASN A 118 -31.67 13.27 11.67
C ASN A 118 -31.08 12.05 12.42
N ALA A 119 -30.03 11.42 11.88
CA ALA A 119 -29.39 10.28 12.52
C ALA A 119 -28.80 10.64 13.89
N ILE A 120 -28.11 11.79 13.99
CA ILE A 120 -27.53 12.27 15.26
C ILE A 120 -28.62 12.59 16.28
N LEU A 121 -29.67 13.30 15.90
CA LEU A 121 -30.76 13.64 16.83
C LEU A 121 -31.54 12.39 17.26
N SER A 122 -31.75 11.43 16.37
CA SER A 122 -32.37 10.15 16.69
C SER A 122 -31.49 9.33 17.65
N ALA A 123 -30.19 9.28 17.39
CA ALA A 123 -29.26 8.56 18.24
C ALA A 123 -29.18 9.14 19.66
N ILE A 124 -29.18 10.46 19.81
CA ILE A 124 -29.19 11.13 21.15
C ILE A 124 -30.48 10.84 21.92
N LYS A 125 -31.60 10.64 21.23
CA LYS A 125 -32.87 10.26 21.88
C LYS A 125 -32.91 8.79 22.30
N ASN A 126 -32.06 7.93 21.70
CA ASN A 126 -32.04 6.50 21.96
C ASN A 126 -30.62 6.07 22.39
N PRO A 127 -30.13 6.55 23.55
CA PRO A 127 -28.82 6.19 24.06
C PRO A 127 -28.80 4.73 24.54
N ARG A 128 -27.59 4.16 24.60
CA ARG A 128 -27.33 2.85 25.19
C ARG A 128 -26.18 2.91 26.22
N HIS A 129 -25.88 1.81 26.84
CA HIS A 129 -24.66 1.64 27.61
C HIS A 129 -23.47 1.27 26.71
N ILE A 130 -22.25 1.38 27.25
CA ILE A 130 -21.05 0.83 26.57
C ILE A 130 -21.22 -0.69 26.45
N GLU A 131 -21.03 -1.21 25.26
CA GLU A 131 -21.10 -2.65 24.96
C GLU A 131 -19.82 -3.34 25.37
N MET A 132 -19.83 -3.94 26.56
CA MET A 132 -18.62 -4.51 27.14
C MET A 132 -18.05 -5.67 26.34
N ASN A 133 -18.84 -6.39 25.55
CA ASN A 133 -18.34 -7.47 24.70
C ASN A 133 -17.47 -6.92 23.55
N LEU A 134 -17.84 -5.78 22.97
CA LEU A 134 -17.00 -5.08 22.00
C LEU A 134 -15.69 -4.61 22.63
N VAL A 135 -15.73 -4.08 23.86
CA VAL A 135 -14.53 -3.69 24.62
C VAL A 135 -13.66 -4.90 24.88
N LYS A 136 -14.21 -6.02 25.38
CA LYS A 136 -13.48 -7.26 25.64
C LYS A 136 -12.81 -7.81 24.37
N ALA A 137 -13.50 -7.77 23.24
CA ALA A 137 -12.93 -8.19 21.95
C ALA A 137 -11.77 -7.29 21.50
N TYR A 138 -11.86 -5.97 21.72
CA TYR A 138 -10.74 -5.05 21.52
C TYR A 138 -9.56 -5.37 22.45
N LEU A 139 -9.81 -5.57 23.77
CA LEU A 139 -8.80 -5.89 24.75
C LEU A 139 -8.07 -7.20 24.39
N ALA A 140 -8.83 -8.25 24.05
CA ALA A 140 -8.28 -9.52 23.60
C ALA A 140 -7.36 -9.34 22.37
N ARG A 141 -7.83 -8.63 21.36
CA ARG A 141 -7.03 -8.32 20.17
C ARG A 141 -5.77 -7.55 20.52
N ARG A 142 -5.88 -6.51 21.34
CA ARG A 142 -4.74 -5.68 21.74
C ARG A 142 -3.70 -6.49 22.52
N ALA A 143 -4.15 -7.37 23.41
CA ALA A 143 -3.29 -8.29 24.16
C ALA A 143 -2.58 -9.29 23.23
N LEU A 144 -3.31 -9.93 22.31
CA LEU A 144 -2.72 -10.88 21.35
C LEU A 144 -1.66 -10.21 20.47
N ASP A 145 -1.96 -9.04 19.90
CA ASP A 145 -1.02 -8.31 19.06
C ASP A 145 0.22 -7.84 19.83
N TYR A 146 0.04 -7.45 21.09
CA TYR A 146 1.14 -7.14 22.02
C TYR A 146 2.00 -8.38 22.33
N LEU A 147 1.38 -9.47 22.78
CA LEU A 147 2.09 -10.69 23.15
C LEU A 147 2.90 -11.28 22.00
N VAL A 148 2.31 -11.34 20.82
CA VAL A 148 3.01 -11.80 19.61
C VAL A 148 4.17 -10.86 19.25
N GLY A 149 3.89 -9.57 19.20
CA GLY A 149 4.88 -8.56 18.80
C GLY A 149 6.08 -8.47 19.73
N PHE A 150 5.84 -8.44 21.02
CA PHE A 150 6.88 -8.29 22.05
C PHE A 150 7.68 -9.58 22.34
N ASN A 151 7.15 -10.74 21.99
CA ASN A 151 7.88 -12.00 22.16
C ASN A 151 8.65 -12.41 20.89
N ILE A 152 8.07 -12.28 19.69
CA ILE A 152 8.77 -12.68 18.45
C ILE A 152 9.79 -11.64 18.00
N SER A 153 9.50 -10.33 18.13
CA SER A 153 10.40 -9.28 17.59
C SER A 153 11.79 -9.29 18.24
N PRO A 154 11.96 -9.45 19.57
CA PRO A 154 13.29 -9.58 20.19
C PRO A 154 14.07 -10.80 19.70
N ILE A 155 13.39 -11.93 19.47
CA ILE A 155 14.02 -13.12 18.91
C ILE A 155 14.53 -12.83 17.49
N LEU A 156 13.71 -12.17 16.65
CA LEU A 156 14.14 -11.74 15.33
C LEU A 156 15.38 -10.84 15.39
N TRP A 157 15.42 -9.87 16.30
CA TRP A 157 16.60 -8.98 16.41
C TRP A 157 17.86 -9.70 16.81
N THR A 158 17.72 -10.73 17.66
CA THR A 158 18.85 -11.53 18.15
C THR A 158 19.33 -12.53 17.11
N LYS A 159 18.39 -13.28 16.50
CA LYS A 159 18.72 -14.37 15.56
C LYS A 159 18.99 -13.86 14.14
N LEU A 160 18.30 -12.78 13.72
CA LEU A 160 18.40 -12.16 12.42
C LEU A 160 18.64 -10.65 12.56
N PRO A 161 19.84 -10.19 12.93
CA PRO A 161 20.19 -8.79 13.07
C PRO A 161 19.80 -7.96 11.84
N GLY A 162 19.24 -6.77 12.07
CA GLY A 162 18.71 -5.90 11.01
C GLY A 162 17.26 -6.17 10.64
N SER A 163 16.62 -7.21 11.18
CA SER A 163 15.18 -7.43 11.08
C SER A 163 14.40 -6.35 11.83
N LYS A 164 13.15 -6.15 11.43
CA LYS A 164 12.22 -5.25 12.12
C LYS A 164 11.35 -6.05 13.08
N SER A 165 10.05 -5.87 13.11
CA SER A 165 9.18 -6.62 14.02
C SER A 165 8.32 -7.63 13.27
N ALA A 166 7.88 -8.67 13.96
CA ALA A 166 6.80 -9.53 13.57
C ALA A 166 5.50 -9.10 14.27
N GLY A 167 4.36 -9.47 13.68
CA GLY A 167 3.06 -9.29 14.26
C GLY A 167 2.09 -10.31 13.68
N ARG A 168 1.04 -10.63 14.39
CA ARG A 168 0.12 -11.73 14.12
C ARG A 168 -0.38 -11.74 12.66
N VAL A 169 -1.11 -10.72 12.24
CA VAL A 169 -1.71 -10.66 10.91
C VAL A 169 -0.72 -10.19 9.84
N GLN A 170 0.19 -9.25 10.17
CA GLN A 170 1.19 -8.76 9.21
C GLN A 170 2.14 -9.85 8.72
N SER A 171 2.48 -10.81 9.57
CA SER A 171 3.37 -11.93 9.22
C SER A 171 2.70 -12.87 8.22
N VAL A 172 1.40 -13.11 8.39
CA VAL A 172 0.61 -13.91 7.46
C VAL A 172 0.43 -13.19 6.11
N ALA A 173 0.19 -11.89 6.12
CA ALA A 173 0.15 -11.10 4.88
C ALA A 173 1.51 -11.12 4.13
N LEU A 174 2.63 -11.12 4.87
CA LEU A 174 3.95 -11.31 4.28
C LEU A 174 4.08 -12.71 3.65
N LYS A 175 3.65 -13.76 4.35
CA LYS A 175 3.66 -15.14 3.86
C LYS A 175 2.89 -15.27 2.54
N ILE A 176 1.67 -14.72 2.43
CA ILE A 176 0.89 -14.70 1.19
C ILE A 176 1.72 -14.12 0.02
N THR A 177 2.44 -13.02 0.27
CA THR A 177 3.24 -12.39 -0.79
C THR A 177 4.49 -13.18 -1.14
N THR A 178 5.13 -13.83 -0.16
CA THR A 178 6.34 -14.64 -0.39
C THR A 178 6.02 -15.98 -1.05
N GLU A 179 4.92 -16.62 -0.73
CA GLU A 179 4.44 -17.83 -1.40
C GLU A 179 4.13 -17.54 -2.89
N ARG A 180 3.48 -16.40 -3.18
CA ARG A 180 3.25 -15.98 -4.57
C ARG A 180 4.56 -15.76 -5.33
N GLU A 181 5.56 -15.17 -4.70
CA GLU A 181 6.87 -15.01 -5.33
C GLU A 181 7.54 -16.36 -5.59
N HIS A 182 7.38 -17.31 -4.67
CA HIS A 182 7.87 -18.69 -4.83
C HIS A 182 7.17 -19.41 -5.99
N GLU A 183 5.84 -19.28 -6.11
CA GLU A 183 5.08 -19.80 -7.26
C GLU A 183 5.61 -19.26 -8.59
N ILE A 184 5.93 -17.94 -8.63
CA ILE A 184 6.47 -17.27 -9.82
C ILE A 184 7.88 -17.79 -10.15
N GLU A 185 8.75 -17.94 -9.13
CA GLU A 185 10.12 -18.39 -9.31
C GLU A 185 10.22 -19.85 -9.77
N LEU A 186 9.26 -20.69 -9.40
CA LEU A 186 9.18 -22.10 -9.83
C LEU A 186 8.43 -22.29 -11.14
N PHE A 187 7.73 -21.27 -11.61
CA PHE A 187 6.89 -21.39 -12.79
C PHE A 187 7.72 -21.65 -14.05
N LYS A 188 7.29 -22.63 -14.84
CA LYS A 188 7.87 -22.96 -16.14
C LYS A 188 6.85 -22.62 -17.22
N PRO A 189 7.13 -21.67 -18.12
CA PRO A 189 6.24 -21.36 -19.24
C PRO A 189 6.00 -22.60 -20.10
N GLN A 190 4.74 -22.84 -20.43
CA GLN A 190 4.34 -23.92 -21.34
C GLN A 190 3.84 -23.26 -22.62
N GLU A 191 4.39 -23.70 -23.75
CA GLU A 191 3.97 -23.28 -25.07
C GLU A 191 2.62 -23.92 -25.44
N TYR A 192 1.77 -23.15 -26.07
CA TYR A 192 0.53 -23.60 -26.69
C TYR A 192 0.16 -22.70 -27.87
N TRP A 193 -0.66 -23.23 -28.75
CA TRP A 193 -1.09 -22.55 -29.96
C TRP A 193 -2.61 -22.45 -30.02
N THR A 194 -3.11 -21.34 -30.55
CA THR A 194 -4.54 -21.15 -30.84
C THR A 194 -4.74 -20.92 -32.33
N LEU A 195 -5.88 -21.35 -32.83
CA LEU A 195 -6.28 -21.15 -34.21
C LEU A 195 -7.61 -20.45 -34.25
N THR A 196 -7.63 -19.33 -34.94
CA THR A 196 -8.82 -18.52 -35.20
C THR A 196 -9.01 -18.36 -36.69
N SER A 197 -10.23 -18.13 -37.14
CA SER A 197 -10.55 -17.93 -38.53
C SER A 197 -11.52 -16.77 -38.69
N ASN A 198 -11.31 -15.97 -39.72
CA ASN A 198 -12.30 -15.08 -40.28
C ASN A 198 -12.98 -15.82 -41.45
N PHE A 199 -14.25 -16.16 -41.30
CA PHE A 199 -15.09 -16.64 -42.39
C PHE A 199 -15.84 -15.49 -43.03
N THR A 200 -16.13 -15.61 -44.33
CA THR A 200 -16.98 -14.64 -45.03
C THR A 200 -18.21 -15.39 -45.54
N ASN A 201 -19.41 -14.81 -45.34
CA ASN A 201 -20.66 -15.33 -45.88
C ASN A 201 -20.89 -14.83 -47.31
N LYS A 202 -22.03 -15.19 -47.96
CA LYS A 202 -22.38 -14.79 -49.30
C LYS A 202 -22.56 -13.27 -49.49
N ASP A 203 -22.87 -12.56 -48.41
CA ASP A 203 -23.05 -11.11 -48.37
C ASP A 203 -21.76 -10.34 -48.05
N ASN A 204 -20.61 -11.01 -48.12
CA ASN A 204 -19.28 -10.51 -47.77
C ASN A 204 -19.17 -9.95 -46.34
N GLN A 205 -19.90 -10.53 -45.40
CA GLN A 205 -19.82 -10.18 -43.99
C GLN A 205 -18.84 -11.12 -43.27
N ASP A 206 -17.98 -10.51 -42.44
CA ASP A 206 -16.95 -11.26 -41.69
C ASP A 206 -17.53 -11.91 -40.44
N ILE A 207 -17.16 -13.18 -40.22
CA ILE A 207 -17.47 -13.94 -39.02
C ILE A 207 -16.17 -14.39 -38.36
N PHE A 208 -15.76 -13.65 -37.31
CA PHE A 208 -14.61 -14.06 -36.49
C PHE A 208 -14.96 -15.25 -35.61
N SER A 209 -14.18 -16.32 -35.68
CA SER A 209 -14.46 -17.56 -34.99
C SER A 209 -13.20 -18.23 -34.45
N LYS A 210 -13.35 -19.02 -33.38
CA LYS A 210 -12.28 -19.79 -32.76
C LYS A 210 -12.51 -21.29 -33.07
N LEU A 211 -11.44 -22.03 -33.37
CA LEU A 211 -11.52 -23.49 -33.56
C LEU A 211 -11.99 -24.14 -32.26
N SER A 212 -13.05 -24.92 -32.29
CA SER A 212 -13.68 -25.53 -31.11
C SER A 212 -13.66 -27.06 -31.11
N LEU A 213 -13.54 -27.66 -32.33
CA LEU A 213 -13.43 -29.12 -32.52
C LEU A 213 -12.53 -29.41 -33.72
N PHE A 214 -11.62 -30.34 -33.57
CA PHE A 214 -10.73 -30.80 -34.64
C PHE A 214 -10.53 -32.32 -34.55
N ASP A 215 -10.67 -33.02 -35.69
CA ASP A 215 -10.66 -34.49 -35.78
C ASP A 215 -11.62 -35.12 -34.73
N LYS A 216 -12.83 -34.58 -34.57
CA LYS A 216 -13.85 -34.96 -33.60
C LYS A 216 -13.47 -34.79 -32.12
N LYS A 217 -12.31 -34.16 -31.83
CA LYS A 217 -11.86 -33.88 -30.49
C LYS A 217 -12.11 -32.40 -30.17
N LYS A 218 -12.64 -32.14 -28.97
CA LYS A 218 -12.82 -30.79 -28.48
C LYS A 218 -11.45 -30.12 -28.30
N ILE A 219 -11.32 -28.88 -28.77
CA ILE A 219 -10.12 -28.09 -28.60
C ILE A 219 -10.11 -27.46 -27.21
N GLU A 220 -9.03 -27.72 -26.49
CA GLU A 220 -8.71 -27.15 -25.21
C GLU A 220 -7.43 -26.33 -25.34
N ARG A 221 -7.08 -25.55 -24.29
CA ARG A 221 -5.94 -24.62 -24.29
C ARG A 221 -4.63 -25.26 -24.80
N PHE A 222 -4.36 -26.53 -24.43
CA PHE A 222 -3.11 -27.22 -24.73
C PHE A 222 -3.28 -28.32 -25.82
N SER A 223 -4.31 -28.20 -26.65
CA SER A 223 -4.54 -29.16 -27.73
C SER A 223 -3.45 -29.15 -28.80
N PHE A 224 -2.87 -27.96 -29.05
CA PHE A 224 -1.72 -27.79 -29.95
C PHE A 224 -0.52 -27.30 -29.13
N LYS A 225 0.54 -28.09 -29.09
CA LYS A 225 1.72 -27.85 -28.26
C LYS A 225 2.91 -27.26 -29.00
N ASN A 226 2.90 -27.34 -30.33
CA ASN A 226 3.99 -26.88 -31.17
C ASN A 226 3.51 -26.48 -32.57
N LYS A 227 4.39 -25.79 -33.29
CA LYS A 227 4.10 -25.28 -34.63
C LYS A 227 3.72 -26.42 -35.63
N SER A 228 4.35 -27.58 -35.52
CA SER A 228 4.09 -28.71 -36.47
C SER A 228 2.65 -29.23 -36.36
N GLU A 229 2.10 -29.32 -35.16
CA GLU A 229 0.72 -29.76 -34.94
C GLU A 229 -0.29 -28.74 -35.52
N ILE A 230 -0.02 -27.43 -35.37
CA ILE A 230 -0.88 -26.39 -35.93
C ILE A 230 -0.83 -26.37 -37.45
N ASP A 231 0.36 -26.55 -38.06
CA ASP A 231 0.54 -26.54 -39.50
C ASP A 231 -0.21 -27.72 -40.14
N GLN A 232 -0.20 -28.90 -39.52
CA GLN A 232 -1.00 -30.05 -39.95
C GLN A 232 -2.50 -29.78 -39.88
N ALA A 233 -2.95 -29.07 -38.81
CA ALA A 233 -4.35 -28.68 -38.68
C ALA A 233 -4.75 -27.70 -39.78
N ILE A 234 -3.92 -26.66 -40.03
CA ILE A 234 -4.15 -25.68 -41.11
C ILE A 234 -4.26 -26.34 -42.45
N GLN A 235 -3.40 -27.30 -42.78
CA GLN A 235 -3.47 -28.05 -44.05
C GLN A 235 -4.78 -28.81 -44.23
N LYS A 236 -5.32 -29.42 -43.19
CA LYS A 236 -6.61 -30.13 -43.23
C LYS A 236 -7.78 -29.13 -43.33
N ILE A 237 -7.73 -28.05 -42.57
CA ILE A 237 -8.76 -27.01 -42.56
C ILE A 237 -8.89 -26.33 -43.92
N ASN A 238 -7.79 -26.00 -44.58
CA ASN A 238 -7.79 -25.35 -45.89
C ASN A 238 -8.38 -26.27 -47.03
N LYS A 239 -8.42 -27.56 -46.82
CA LYS A 239 -9.03 -28.51 -47.75
C LYS A 239 -10.52 -28.75 -47.52
N ALA A 240 -11.04 -28.35 -46.37
CA ALA A 240 -12.43 -28.58 -46.00
C ALA A 240 -13.36 -27.47 -46.51
N LYS A 241 -14.59 -27.82 -46.80
CA LYS A 241 -15.68 -26.87 -47.08
C LYS A 241 -16.50 -26.68 -45.80
N PHE A 242 -16.95 -25.46 -45.57
CA PHE A 242 -17.62 -25.12 -44.34
C PHE A 242 -19.03 -24.57 -44.57
N LYS A 243 -19.94 -24.94 -43.65
CA LYS A 243 -21.32 -24.45 -43.61
C LYS A 243 -21.72 -24.06 -42.22
N ILE A 244 -22.67 -23.15 -42.10
CA ILE A 244 -23.29 -22.82 -40.85
C ILE A 244 -24.13 -23.98 -40.38
N LYS A 245 -23.73 -24.66 -39.34
CA LYS A 245 -24.42 -25.82 -38.76
C LYS A 245 -25.53 -25.45 -37.83
N GLU A 246 -25.30 -24.42 -37.00
CA GLU A 246 -26.20 -24.04 -35.93
C GLU A 246 -26.08 -22.54 -35.64
N VAL A 247 -27.22 -21.89 -35.42
CA VAL A 247 -27.31 -20.51 -34.97
C VAL A 247 -28.18 -20.52 -33.70
N ASN A 248 -27.58 -20.18 -32.58
CA ASN A 248 -28.24 -20.14 -31.26
C ASN A 248 -28.25 -18.73 -30.75
N SER A 249 -29.43 -18.27 -30.34
CA SER A 249 -29.59 -17.03 -29.57
C SER A 249 -30.12 -17.37 -28.18
N LYS A 250 -29.45 -16.85 -27.13
CA LYS A 250 -29.87 -17.03 -25.74
C LYS A 250 -29.80 -15.71 -25.00
N ILE A 251 -30.86 -15.40 -24.25
CA ILE A 251 -30.85 -14.26 -23.35
C ILE A 251 -29.99 -14.62 -22.14
N TYR A 252 -28.95 -13.82 -21.92
CA TYR A 252 -28.07 -13.88 -20.75
C TYR A 252 -28.37 -12.69 -19.85
N ARG A 253 -28.62 -12.93 -18.56
CA ARG A 253 -28.88 -11.89 -17.55
C ARG A 253 -27.66 -11.69 -16.68
N ARG A 254 -27.23 -10.45 -16.54
CA ARG A 254 -26.19 -10.05 -15.60
C ARG A 254 -26.83 -9.32 -14.43
N ASN A 255 -26.73 -9.89 -13.24
CA ASN A 255 -27.30 -9.31 -12.03
C ASN A 255 -26.48 -8.13 -11.52
N PRO A 256 -27.14 -7.15 -10.87
CA PRO A 256 -26.47 -6.07 -10.19
C PRO A 256 -25.60 -6.62 -9.06
N LEU A 257 -24.52 -5.88 -8.79
CA LEU A 257 -23.59 -6.23 -7.73
C LEU A 257 -24.07 -5.64 -6.38
N ALA A 258 -23.75 -6.29 -5.27
CA ALA A 258 -24.02 -5.78 -3.93
C ALA A 258 -23.37 -4.40 -3.71
N PRO A 259 -23.93 -3.55 -2.82
CA PRO A 259 -23.27 -2.34 -2.37
C PRO A 259 -21.88 -2.60 -1.83
N PHE A 260 -21.07 -1.56 -1.68
CA PHE A 260 -19.68 -1.72 -1.25
C PHE A 260 -19.55 -2.10 0.22
N THR A 261 -18.65 -3.07 0.46
CA THR A 261 -17.92 -3.24 1.73
C THR A 261 -16.61 -2.45 1.67
N THR A 262 -15.89 -2.36 2.79
CA THR A 262 -14.54 -1.78 2.83
C THR A 262 -13.61 -2.42 1.80
N SER A 263 -13.59 -3.74 1.74
CA SER A 263 -12.72 -4.51 0.85
C SER A 263 -13.06 -4.28 -0.62
N THR A 264 -14.34 -4.41 -1.00
CA THR A 264 -14.77 -4.24 -2.39
C THR A 264 -14.62 -2.79 -2.87
N LEU A 265 -14.77 -1.80 -1.98
CA LEU A 265 -14.48 -0.40 -2.29
C LEU A 265 -12.98 -0.20 -2.58
N GLN A 266 -12.10 -0.74 -1.74
CA GLN A 266 -10.65 -0.66 -1.94
C GLN A 266 -10.21 -1.34 -3.24
N GLN A 267 -10.76 -2.53 -3.55
CA GLN A 267 -10.50 -3.26 -4.77
C GLN A 267 -10.91 -2.45 -6.02
N THR A 268 -12.12 -1.92 -6.02
CA THR A 268 -12.66 -1.19 -7.18
C THR A 268 -11.96 0.16 -7.37
N ALA A 269 -11.69 0.90 -6.29
CA ALA A 269 -10.95 2.17 -6.34
C ALA A 269 -9.51 1.97 -6.84
N SER A 270 -8.87 0.86 -6.47
CA SER A 270 -7.55 0.50 -6.98
C SER A 270 -7.57 0.15 -8.46
N GLY A 271 -8.55 -0.65 -8.90
CA GLY A 271 -8.71 -1.02 -10.33
C GLY A 271 -9.02 0.18 -11.22
N LYS A 272 -10.04 0.98 -10.85
CA LYS A 272 -10.52 2.10 -11.68
C LYS A 272 -9.62 3.35 -11.62
N PHE A 273 -9.08 3.68 -10.44
CA PHE A 273 -8.39 4.96 -10.21
C PHE A 273 -6.93 4.80 -9.80
N GLY A 274 -6.47 3.58 -9.55
CA GLY A 274 -5.13 3.30 -9.04
C GLY A 274 -4.92 3.81 -7.61
N PHE A 275 -5.97 3.95 -6.81
CA PHE A 275 -5.85 4.38 -5.42
C PHE A 275 -5.44 3.21 -4.53
N GLY A 276 -4.42 3.40 -3.69
CA GLY A 276 -4.06 2.42 -2.67
C GLY A 276 -5.11 2.37 -1.56
N ALA A 277 -5.11 1.28 -0.79
CA ALA A 277 -6.06 1.03 0.30
C ALA A 277 -6.10 2.17 1.32
N SER A 278 -4.94 2.64 1.78
CA SER A 278 -4.85 3.76 2.74
C SER A 278 -5.44 5.05 2.18
N ARG A 279 -5.16 5.40 0.92
CA ARG A 279 -5.71 6.60 0.26
C ARG A 279 -7.22 6.51 0.13
N THR A 280 -7.74 5.36 -0.30
CA THR A 280 -9.18 5.12 -0.42
C THR A 280 -9.88 5.32 0.91
N MET A 281 -9.34 4.75 1.99
CA MET A 281 -9.92 4.89 3.33
C MET A 281 -9.84 6.30 3.88
N GLN A 282 -8.77 7.05 3.62
CA GLN A 282 -8.65 8.45 4.01
C GLN A 282 -9.70 9.34 3.31
N ILE A 283 -9.97 9.07 2.03
CA ILE A 283 -10.98 9.80 1.27
C ILE A 283 -12.38 9.46 1.80
N ALA A 284 -12.68 8.17 1.97
CA ALA A 284 -13.95 7.70 2.51
C ALA A 284 -14.21 8.26 3.91
N GLN A 285 -13.18 8.29 4.78
CA GLN A 285 -13.27 8.89 6.11
C GLN A 285 -13.66 10.37 6.07
N ARG A 286 -13.14 11.14 5.12
CA ARG A 286 -13.51 12.54 4.95
C ARG A 286 -14.95 12.70 4.46
N LEU A 287 -15.40 11.85 3.54
CA LEU A 287 -16.78 11.85 3.05
C LEU A 287 -17.77 11.49 4.16
N TYR A 288 -17.40 10.60 5.07
CA TYR A 288 -18.19 10.21 6.23
C TYR A 288 -18.25 11.31 7.29
N GLN A 289 -17.11 11.93 7.64
CA GLN A 289 -17.02 12.90 8.75
C GLN A 289 -17.72 14.21 8.50
N GLY A 290 -17.98 14.55 7.25
CA GLY A 290 -18.74 15.70 6.83
C GLY A 290 -18.01 16.63 5.85
N ILE A 291 -18.78 17.04 4.88
CA ILE A 291 -18.41 18.01 3.83
C ILE A 291 -19.33 19.20 3.97
N ASP A 292 -18.80 20.40 3.81
CA ASP A 292 -19.60 21.63 3.81
C ASP A 292 -20.24 21.80 2.43
N ILE A 293 -21.57 21.76 2.40
CA ILE A 293 -22.36 21.96 1.20
C ILE A 293 -23.34 23.09 1.49
N GLU A 294 -23.18 24.23 0.83
CA GLU A 294 -24.05 25.43 0.96
C GLU A 294 -24.16 25.93 2.42
N GLY A 295 -23.08 25.80 3.20
CA GLY A 295 -23.05 26.22 4.61
C GLY A 295 -23.53 25.18 5.61
N GLU A 296 -24.10 24.06 5.14
CA GLU A 296 -24.46 22.90 5.95
C GLU A 296 -23.38 21.83 5.82
N THR A 297 -22.76 21.44 6.94
CA THR A 297 -21.78 20.36 6.96
C THR A 297 -22.50 19.04 7.19
N THR A 298 -22.42 18.08 6.26
CA THR A 298 -23.08 16.77 6.38
C THR A 298 -22.17 15.64 5.90
N GLY A 299 -22.29 14.46 6.53
CA GLY A 299 -21.69 13.24 6.04
C GLY A 299 -22.36 12.80 4.74
N LEU A 300 -21.55 12.46 3.73
CA LEU A 300 -22.05 12.07 2.41
C LEU A 300 -22.23 10.57 2.25
N ILE A 301 -21.56 9.77 3.07
CA ILE A 301 -21.63 8.30 3.03
C ILE A 301 -21.84 7.74 4.43
N THR A 302 -22.33 6.52 4.50
CA THR A 302 -22.39 5.72 5.73
C THR A 302 -21.00 5.32 6.20
N TYR A 303 -20.90 4.74 7.39
CA TYR A 303 -19.64 4.30 7.97
C TYR A 303 -18.88 3.35 7.03
N MET A 304 -17.66 3.68 6.72
CA MET A 304 -16.88 3.04 5.65
C MET A 304 -16.06 1.83 6.09
N ARG A 305 -15.97 1.51 7.38
CA ARG A 305 -15.33 0.29 7.88
C ARG A 305 -16.39 -0.77 8.17
N THR A 306 -16.84 -1.43 7.14
CA THR A 306 -17.90 -2.44 7.21
C THR A 306 -17.63 -3.60 6.26
N ASP A 307 -18.03 -4.79 6.65
CA ASP A 307 -18.17 -5.98 5.83
C ASP A 307 -19.65 -6.29 5.48
N GLY A 308 -20.56 -5.46 5.99
CA GLY A 308 -21.98 -5.54 5.68
C GLY A 308 -22.32 -5.14 4.25
N ILE A 309 -23.30 -5.82 3.67
CA ILE A 309 -23.84 -5.57 2.32
C ILE A 309 -25.32 -5.23 2.34
N SER A 310 -25.95 -5.21 3.52
CA SER A 310 -27.36 -4.83 3.70
C SER A 310 -27.55 -3.31 3.65
N ILE A 311 -28.72 -2.89 3.25
CA ILE A 311 -29.16 -1.49 3.19
C ILE A 311 -30.43 -1.36 4.04
N SER A 312 -30.58 -0.25 4.77
CA SER A 312 -31.81 0.01 5.55
C SER A 312 -33.03 0.09 4.64
N LYS A 313 -34.18 -0.24 5.19
CA LYS A 313 -35.47 -0.22 4.45
C LYS A 313 -35.81 1.17 3.94
N GLU A 314 -35.51 2.19 4.72
CA GLU A 314 -35.71 3.59 4.39
C GLU A 314 -34.84 3.98 3.16
N ALA A 315 -33.56 3.64 3.17
CA ALA A 315 -32.66 3.92 2.04
C ALA A 315 -33.05 3.13 0.79
N ILE A 316 -33.50 1.87 0.91
CA ILE A 316 -34.03 1.10 -0.22
C ILE A 316 -35.23 1.82 -0.83
N SER A 317 -36.17 2.35 0.00
CA SER A 317 -37.32 3.08 -0.49
C SER A 317 -36.92 4.34 -1.26
N GLU A 318 -35.98 5.11 -0.72
CA GLU A 318 -35.43 6.30 -1.39
C GLU A 318 -34.73 5.97 -2.72
N PHE A 319 -33.95 4.89 -2.76
CA PHE A 319 -33.29 4.43 -3.97
C PHE A 319 -34.30 4.05 -5.05
N ARG A 320 -35.32 3.31 -4.68
CA ARG A 320 -36.39 2.89 -5.60
C ARG A 320 -37.16 4.08 -6.18
N GLN A 321 -37.50 5.07 -5.35
CA GLN A 321 -38.13 6.32 -5.81
C GLN A 321 -37.19 7.08 -6.77
N SER A 322 -35.91 7.15 -6.48
CA SER A 322 -34.93 7.81 -7.35
C SER A 322 -34.77 7.06 -8.69
N ILE A 323 -34.75 5.72 -8.68
CA ILE A 323 -34.68 4.91 -9.89
C ILE A 323 -35.91 5.16 -10.77
N GLU A 324 -37.09 5.11 -10.18
CA GLU A 324 -38.37 5.32 -10.92
C GLU A 324 -38.42 6.73 -11.54
N ARG A 325 -38.06 7.75 -10.78
CA ARG A 325 -38.08 9.15 -11.23
C ARG A 325 -37.03 9.44 -12.33
N ASP A 326 -35.80 8.95 -12.17
CA ASP A 326 -34.65 9.37 -12.98
C ASP A 326 -34.38 8.44 -14.18
N TYR A 327 -34.79 7.16 -14.10
CA TYR A 327 -34.52 6.14 -15.13
C TYR A 327 -35.81 5.48 -15.67
N GLY A 328 -36.91 5.60 -14.96
CA GLY A 328 -38.20 5.02 -15.33
C GLY A 328 -38.47 3.68 -14.66
N LYS A 329 -39.75 3.29 -14.67
CA LYS A 329 -40.30 2.11 -14.00
C LYS A 329 -39.71 0.80 -14.57
N ASP A 330 -39.28 0.80 -15.82
CA ASP A 330 -38.71 -0.39 -16.46
C ASP A 330 -37.36 -0.81 -15.85
N PHE A 331 -36.63 0.12 -15.22
CA PHE A 331 -35.39 -0.15 -14.54
C PHE A 331 -35.57 -0.64 -13.09
N LEU A 332 -36.80 -0.64 -12.59
CA LEU A 332 -37.13 -0.99 -11.21
C LEU A 332 -37.61 -2.45 -11.13
N PRO A 333 -36.97 -3.34 -10.36
CA PRO A 333 -37.47 -4.70 -10.14
C PRO A 333 -38.74 -4.64 -9.25
N GLU A 334 -39.63 -5.60 -9.41
CA GLU A 334 -40.84 -5.69 -8.63
C GLU A 334 -40.56 -5.78 -7.13
N ILE A 335 -39.60 -6.61 -6.75
CA ILE A 335 -39.16 -6.82 -5.38
C ILE A 335 -37.78 -6.20 -5.21
N PRO A 336 -37.49 -5.53 -4.09
CA PRO A 336 -36.14 -5.02 -3.79
C PRO A 336 -35.10 -6.13 -3.88
N ASN A 337 -33.95 -5.82 -4.49
CA ASN A 337 -32.83 -6.76 -4.52
C ASN A 337 -32.27 -6.94 -3.10
N ASN A 338 -32.19 -8.20 -2.67
CA ASN A 338 -31.63 -8.57 -1.38
C ASN A 338 -30.32 -9.35 -1.58
N PHE A 339 -29.29 -8.96 -0.83
CA PHE A 339 -27.96 -9.57 -0.88
C PHE A 339 -27.62 -10.37 0.41
N ASP A 340 -28.50 -10.43 1.39
CA ASP A 340 -28.26 -11.03 2.72
C ASP A 340 -27.85 -12.52 2.67
N GLY A 341 -28.28 -13.26 1.63
CA GLY A 341 -27.89 -14.66 1.43
C GLY A 341 -26.42 -14.89 1.09
N LYS A 342 -25.68 -13.83 0.81
CA LYS A 342 -24.24 -13.85 0.46
C LYS A 342 -23.35 -13.34 1.60
N LYS A 343 -23.81 -13.39 2.85
CA LYS A 343 -23.00 -12.97 4.00
C LYS A 343 -21.65 -13.67 3.94
N ALA A 344 -20.58 -12.88 4.01
CA ALA A 344 -19.27 -13.43 4.27
C ALA A 344 -19.35 -14.31 5.54
N LYS A 345 -18.69 -15.46 5.55
CA LYS A 345 -18.69 -16.40 6.70
C LYS A 345 -18.37 -15.72 8.03
N ASN A 346 -17.82 -14.51 8.00
CA ASN A 346 -17.22 -13.77 9.12
C ASN A 346 -17.76 -12.33 9.22
N ALA A 347 -19.02 -12.05 8.87
CA ALA A 347 -19.60 -10.73 9.06
C ALA A 347 -19.61 -10.35 10.54
N GLN A 348 -18.89 -9.32 10.92
CA GLN A 348 -18.61 -8.93 12.30
C GLN A 348 -19.83 -8.40 13.05
N GLU A 349 -20.70 -7.68 12.40
CA GLU A 349 -21.84 -6.99 12.99
C GLU A 349 -22.88 -6.69 11.90
N ALA A 350 -24.12 -6.39 12.31
CA ALA A 350 -25.19 -5.97 11.40
C ALA A 350 -24.97 -4.52 10.91
N HIS A 351 -23.78 -4.24 10.38
CA HIS A 351 -23.46 -2.93 9.80
C HIS A 351 -24.07 -2.80 8.41
N GLU A 352 -24.54 -1.59 8.11
CA GLU A 352 -24.95 -1.24 6.76
C GLU A 352 -23.76 -1.23 5.79
N ALA A 353 -24.05 -1.47 4.51
CA ALA A 353 -23.10 -1.28 3.42
C ALA A 353 -22.68 0.19 3.29
N ILE A 354 -21.59 0.43 2.58
CA ILE A 354 -21.16 1.78 2.22
C ILE A 354 -22.10 2.31 1.13
N ARG A 355 -22.89 3.32 1.47
CA ARG A 355 -23.85 3.97 0.60
C ARG A 355 -23.89 5.49 0.78
N PRO A 356 -24.44 6.27 -0.14
CA PRO A 356 -24.73 7.68 0.11
C PRO A 356 -25.76 7.82 1.25
N THR A 357 -25.59 8.84 2.10
CA THR A 357 -26.55 9.18 3.16
C THR A 357 -27.85 9.77 2.60
N ASN A 358 -27.78 10.36 1.42
CA ASN A 358 -28.91 10.91 0.68
C ASN A 358 -28.69 10.67 -0.81
N ILE A 359 -29.51 9.82 -1.41
CA ILE A 359 -29.39 9.44 -2.83
C ILE A 359 -29.73 10.62 -3.79
N SER A 360 -30.48 11.59 -3.33
CA SER A 360 -30.82 12.76 -4.13
C SER A 360 -29.64 13.70 -4.34
N LYS A 361 -28.58 13.60 -3.52
CA LYS A 361 -27.32 14.35 -3.73
C LYS A 361 -26.49 13.67 -4.83
N LYS A 362 -26.83 13.95 -6.09
CA LYS A 362 -26.14 13.37 -7.24
C LYS A 362 -24.66 13.81 -7.30
N PRO A 363 -23.74 12.95 -7.74
CA PRO A 363 -22.31 13.28 -7.83
C PRO A 363 -22.05 14.58 -8.63
N SER A 364 -22.79 14.79 -9.73
CA SER A 364 -22.69 16.01 -10.56
C SER A 364 -22.98 17.30 -9.79
N GLU A 365 -23.94 17.27 -8.87
CA GLU A 365 -24.38 18.45 -8.09
C GLU A 365 -23.39 18.81 -6.99
N ILE A 366 -22.78 17.79 -6.35
CA ILE A 366 -21.84 18.02 -5.25
C ILE A 366 -20.39 18.24 -5.71
N LYS A 367 -20.08 18.05 -7.00
CA LYS A 367 -18.74 18.17 -7.58
C LYS A 367 -18.04 19.48 -7.22
N LYS A 368 -18.76 20.58 -7.13
CA LYS A 368 -18.21 21.92 -6.78
C LYS A 368 -17.78 22.05 -5.31
N TYR A 369 -18.22 21.15 -4.40
CA TYR A 369 -17.92 21.21 -2.97
C TYR A 369 -16.82 20.23 -2.54
N ILE A 370 -16.43 19.30 -3.42
CA ILE A 370 -15.48 18.24 -3.12
C ILE A 370 -14.31 18.23 -4.12
N ASN A 371 -13.15 17.74 -3.69
CA ASN A 371 -12.01 17.61 -4.61
C ASN A 371 -12.18 16.42 -5.57
N ALA A 372 -11.32 16.35 -6.58
CA ALA A 372 -11.39 15.33 -7.63
C ALA A 372 -11.33 13.89 -7.10
N ASP A 373 -10.55 13.63 -6.06
CA ASP A 373 -10.44 12.28 -5.47
C ASP A 373 -11.70 11.93 -4.68
N GLN A 374 -12.22 12.87 -3.90
CA GLN A 374 -13.48 12.71 -3.18
C GLN A 374 -14.64 12.50 -4.15
N TYR A 375 -14.67 13.23 -5.24
CA TYR A 375 -15.66 13.06 -6.30
C TYR A 375 -15.64 11.64 -6.86
N LYS A 376 -14.46 11.13 -7.24
CA LYS A 376 -14.30 9.77 -7.79
C LYS A 376 -14.81 8.69 -6.84
N ILE A 377 -14.49 8.80 -5.55
CA ILE A 377 -14.94 7.82 -4.54
C ILE A 377 -16.43 7.96 -4.26
N TYR A 378 -16.95 9.18 -4.17
CA TYR A 378 -18.37 9.40 -3.94
C TYR A 378 -19.23 8.91 -5.12
N ASP A 379 -18.84 9.24 -6.35
CA ASP A 379 -19.49 8.80 -7.58
C ASP A 379 -19.53 7.27 -7.68
N LEU A 380 -18.39 6.64 -7.34
CA LEU A 380 -18.27 5.18 -7.30
C LEU A 380 -19.24 4.56 -6.30
N ILE A 381 -19.32 5.10 -5.07
CA ILE A 381 -20.21 4.62 -4.01
C ILE A 381 -21.67 4.86 -4.37
N TRP A 382 -22.01 6.06 -4.85
CA TRP A 382 -23.35 6.44 -5.25
C TRP A 382 -23.89 5.55 -6.36
N SER A 383 -23.12 5.43 -7.46
CA SER A 383 -23.49 4.63 -8.62
C SER A 383 -23.67 3.16 -8.26
N ARG A 384 -22.75 2.61 -7.43
CA ARG A 384 -22.84 1.20 -6.99
C ARG A 384 -24.05 0.94 -6.11
N ALA A 385 -24.33 1.84 -5.16
CA ALA A 385 -25.46 1.69 -4.24
C ALA A 385 -26.78 1.80 -4.98
N LEU A 386 -26.96 2.79 -5.87
CA LEU A 386 -28.18 2.95 -6.66
C LEU A 386 -28.40 1.74 -7.59
N SER A 387 -27.36 1.37 -8.34
CA SER A 387 -27.41 0.26 -9.30
C SER A 387 -27.72 -1.08 -8.64
N SER A 388 -27.37 -1.26 -7.35
CA SER A 388 -27.69 -2.47 -6.61
C SER A 388 -29.20 -2.74 -6.53
N GLN A 389 -30.05 -1.70 -6.58
CA GLN A 389 -31.50 -1.79 -6.51
C GLN A 389 -32.16 -1.72 -7.90
N MET A 390 -31.40 -1.82 -9.00
CA MET A 390 -31.91 -1.83 -10.37
C MET A 390 -32.11 -3.23 -10.91
N LYS A 391 -32.87 -3.36 -12.01
CA LYS A 391 -33.04 -4.63 -12.74
C LYS A 391 -31.70 -5.11 -13.33
N PRO A 392 -31.55 -6.45 -13.52
CA PRO A 392 -30.45 -7.04 -14.27
C PRO A 392 -30.33 -6.45 -15.67
N ALA A 393 -29.09 -6.41 -16.19
CA ALA A 393 -28.86 -6.18 -17.60
C ALA A 393 -29.16 -7.45 -18.40
N GLU A 394 -29.79 -7.32 -19.57
CA GLU A 394 -30.09 -8.42 -20.46
C GLU A 394 -29.27 -8.31 -21.76
N PHE A 395 -28.67 -9.40 -22.14
CA PHE A 395 -27.83 -9.52 -23.35
C PHE A 395 -28.41 -10.62 -24.25
N ASP A 396 -28.53 -10.34 -25.53
CA ASP A 396 -28.73 -11.40 -26.52
C ASP A 396 -27.36 -11.96 -26.92
N ARG A 397 -27.06 -13.16 -26.43
CA ARG A 397 -25.84 -13.87 -26.74
C ARG A 397 -26.06 -14.78 -27.94
N ASN A 398 -25.50 -14.40 -29.07
CA ASN A 398 -25.55 -15.16 -30.31
C ASN A 398 -24.33 -16.05 -30.44
N THR A 399 -24.54 -17.27 -30.86
CA THR A 399 -23.47 -18.25 -31.14
C THR A 399 -23.72 -18.87 -32.50
N ILE A 400 -22.74 -18.81 -33.38
CA ILE A 400 -22.74 -19.46 -34.69
C ILE A 400 -21.74 -20.62 -34.64
N LEU A 401 -22.20 -21.79 -34.96
CA LEU A 401 -21.37 -22.98 -35.13
C LEU A 401 -21.17 -23.23 -36.62
N ILE A 402 -19.92 -23.09 -37.06
CA ILE A 402 -19.49 -23.35 -38.43
C ILE A 402 -18.82 -24.73 -38.44
N SER A 403 -19.26 -25.61 -39.31
CA SER A 403 -18.80 -27.02 -39.37
C SER A 403 -18.32 -27.40 -40.75
N SER A 404 -17.30 -28.23 -40.82
CA SER A 404 -16.94 -28.92 -42.07
C SER A 404 -18.04 -29.88 -42.49
N GLU A 405 -18.14 -30.20 -43.79
CA GLU A 405 -19.16 -31.09 -44.35
C GLU A 405 -19.15 -32.49 -43.68
N ASP A 406 -17.99 -32.98 -43.28
CA ASP A 406 -17.78 -34.23 -42.56
C ASP A 406 -17.99 -34.13 -41.06
N ASN A 407 -18.31 -32.98 -40.50
CA ASN A 407 -18.44 -32.66 -39.08
C ASN A 407 -17.21 -32.98 -38.23
N ASN A 408 -16.01 -33.05 -38.83
CA ASN A 408 -14.76 -33.32 -38.09
C ASN A 408 -14.11 -32.05 -37.56
N ILE A 409 -14.45 -30.87 -38.13
CA ILE A 409 -13.85 -29.57 -37.81
C ILE A 409 -14.98 -28.58 -37.53
N ASN A 410 -14.97 -27.96 -36.34
CA ASN A 410 -15.93 -26.93 -36.01
C ASN A 410 -15.23 -25.67 -35.53
N PHE A 411 -15.72 -24.55 -36.04
CA PHE A 411 -15.41 -23.22 -35.50
C PHE A 411 -16.62 -22.64 -34.80
N ARG A 412 -16.37 -21.89 -33.76
CA ARG A 412 -17.40 -21.22 -32.97
C ARG A 412 -17.18 -19.72 -32.98
N ALA A 413 -18.15 -18.96 -33.43
CA ALA A 413 -18.24 -17.53 -33.29
C ALA A 413 -19.22 -17.20 -32.15
N SER A 414 -18.88 -16.28 -31.29
CA SER A 414 -19.73 -15.78 -30.21
C SER A 414 -19.75 -14.28 -30.22
N GLY A 415 -20.92 -13.69 -30.01
CA GLY A 415 -21.11 -12.27 -29.91
C GLY A 415 -22.26 -11.95 -28.95
N SER A 416 -22.26 -10.76 -28.40
CA SER A 416 -23.26 -10.34 -27.40
C SER A 416 -23.71 -8.91 -27.69
N VAL A 417 -25.02 -8.70 -27.69
CA VAL A 417 -25.63 -7.38 -27.86
C VAL A 417 -26.44 -7.06 -26.63
N ILE A 418 -26.31 -5.86 -26.08
CA ILE A 418 -27.12 -5.38 -24.95
C ILE A 418 -28.55 -5.19 -25.45
N LYS A 419 -29.49 -5.96 -24.90
CA LYS A 419 -30.93 -5.83 -25.13
C LYS A 419 -31.57 -4.83 -24.18
N PHE A 420 -31.17 -4.90 -22.94
CA PHE A 420 -31.61 -4.00 -21.89
C PHE A 420 -30.44 -3.67 -20.97
N GLU A 421 -30.12 -2.37 -20.83
CA GLU A 421 -28.95 -1.94 -20.03
C GLU A 421 -29.08 -2.25 -18.54
N GLY A 422 -30.28 -2.20 -18.00
CA GLY A 422 -30.52 -2.45 -16.58
C GLY A 422 -29.61 -1.61 -15.70
N PHE A 423 -28.99 -2.21 -14.69
CA PHE A 423 -28.09 -1.55 -13.76
C PHE A 423 -26.81 -0.98 -14.43
N LEU A 424 -26.42 -1.44 -15.62
CA LEU A 424 -25.26 -0.94 -16.35
C LEU A 424 -25.44 0.50 -16.81
N LYS A 425 -26.68 0.99 -16.88
CA LYS A 425 -27.00 2.40 -17.15
C LYS A 425 -26.33 3.36 -16.16
N VAL A 426 -26.17 2.92 -14.91
CA VAL A 426 -25.63 3.71 -13.80
C VAL A 426 -24.22 3.26 -13.44
N TYR A 427 -23.99 1.95 -13.42
CA TYR A 427 -22.73 1.37 -12.95
C TYR A 427 -22.10 0.45 -14.00
N GLN A 428 -21.14 0.98 -14.73
CA GLN A 428 -20.39 0.19 -15.73
C GLN A 428 -19.40 -0.73 -15.03
N VAL A 429 -19.47 -2.02 -15.35
CA VAL A 429 -18.53 -3.05 -14.93
C VAL A 429 -17.59 -3.31 -16.11
N GLN A 430 -16.29 -3.38 -15.86
CA GLN A 430 -15.34 -3.77 -16.91
C GLN A 430 -15.72 -5.16 -17.43
N GLU A 431 -15.88 -5.25 -18.74
CA GLU A 431 -16.13 -6.54 -19.40
C GLU A 431 -14.82 -7.31 -19.47
N GLU A 432 -14.82 -8.50 -18.81
CA GLU A 432 -13.74 -9.48 -18.94
C GLU A 432 -13.95 -10.42 -20.14
N ASP A 433 -15.15 -10.39 -20.75
CA ASP A 433 -15.55 -11.28 -21.85
C ASP A 433 -15.16 -10.64 -23.19
N GLU A 434 -14.12 -11.16 -23.84
CA GLU A 434 -13.71 -10.74 -25.19
C GLU A 434 -14.84 -10.92 -26.22
N ASP A 435 -15.70 -11.93 -26.02
CA ASP A 435 -16.84 -12.22 -26.87
C ASP A 435 -17.95 -11.14 -26.79
N ALA A 436 -17.98 -10.35 -25.72
CA ALA A 436 -18.97 -9.28 -25.54
C ALA A 436 -18.82 -8.11 -26.51
N LYS A 437 -17.68 -7.98 -27.16
CA LYS A 437 -17.37 -6.90 -28.10
C LYS A 437 -17.67 -7.25 -29.57
N ASN A 438 -17.92 -8.52 -29.88
CA ASN A 438 -18.13 -9.00 -31.24
C ASN A 438 -19.62 -8.90 -31.61
N THR A 439 -19.91 -8.15 -32.65
CA THR A 439 -21.24 -8.15 -33.28
C THR A 439 -21.23 -9.19 -34.40
N LEU A 440 -22.08 -10.21 -34.28
CA LEU A 440 -22.20 -11.25 -35.31
C LEU A 440 -23.23 -10.84 -36.39
N PRO A 441 -22.95 -11.10 -37.69
CA PRO A 441 -23.92 -10.88 -38.75
C PRO A 441 -25.10 -11.84 -38.62
N GLN A 442 -26.21 -11.43 -39.23
CA GLN A 442 -27.37 -12.33 -39.38
C GLN A 442 -27.09 -13.37 -40.48
N VAL A 443 -27.07 -14.64 -40.12
CA VAL A 443 -26.78 -15.76 -41.00
C VAL A 443 -27.83 -16.84 -40.85
N LYS A 444 -27.97 -17.70 -41.83
CA LYS A 444 -28.95 -18.82 -41.84
C LYS A 444 -28.23 -20.16 -41.72
N MET A 445 -28.89 -21.11 -41.06
CA MET A 445 -28.45 -22.50 -40.98
C MET A 445 -28.37 -23.07 -42.39
N GLY A 446 -27.30 -23.82 -42.67
CA GLY A 446 -27.01 -24.41 -44.00
C GLY A 446 -26.29 -23.45 -44.98
N GLU A 447 -26.08 -22.23 -44.67
CA GLU A 447 -25.36 -21.25 -45.47
C GLU A 447 -23.89 -21.62 -45.61
N ASP A 448 -23.37 -21.58 -46.88
CA ASP A 448 -21.96 -21.82 -47.15
C ASP A 448 -21.14 -20.61 -46.71
N VAL A 449 -20.00 -20.90 -46.11
CA VAL A 449 -19.04 -19.85 -45.69
C VAL A 449 -17.64 -20.23 -46.15
N ILE A 450 -16.87 -19.20 -46.54
CA ILE A 450 -15.51 -19.37 -47.04
C ILE A 450 -14.52 -18.83 -46.03
N ILE A 451 -13.40 -19.52 -45.84
CA ILE A 451 -12.30 -19.05 -45.03
C ILE A 451 -11.64 -17.88 -45.77
N PHE A 452 -11.74 -16.68 -45.17
CA PHE A 452 -11.03 -15.53 -45.68
C PHE A 452 -9.59 -15.49 -45.14
N LYS A 453 -9.42 -15.80 -43.84
CA LYS A 453 -8.10 -15.80 -43.20
C LYS A 453 -8.08 -16.78 -42.03
N LEU A 454 -7.03 -17.59 -41.97
CA LEU A 454 -6.66 -18.41 -40.80
C LEU A 454 -5.52 -17.70 -40.05
N ASN A 455 -5.66 -17.55 -38.75
CA ASN A 455 -4.63 -16.97 -37.89
C ASN A 455 -4.23 -17.99 -36.81
N ASP A 456 -2.96 -18.35 -36.82
CA ASP A 456 -2.33 -19.16 -35.80
C ASP A 456 -1.50 -18.26 -34.90
N GLU A 457 -1.68 -18.39 -33.60
CA GLU A 457 -0.98 -17.55 -32.61
C GLU A 457 -0.25 -18.47 -31.61
N GLN A 458 1.04 -18.18 -31.43
CA GLN A 458 1.87 -18.82 -30.42
C GLN A 458 1.67 -18.11 -29.10
N HIS A 459 1.43 -18.87 -28.06
CA HIS A 459 1.27 -18.39 -26.70
C HIS A 459 2.18 -19.17 -25.76
N HIS A 460 2.54 -18.51 -24.68
CA HIS A 460 3.16 -19.16 -23.52
C HIS A 460 2.30 -18.88 -22.29
N THR A 461 2.23 -19.83 -21.39
CA THR A 461 1.56 -19.57 -20.10
C THR A 461 2.36 -18.55 -19.30
N ASP A 462 1.67 -17.62 -18.66
CA ASP A 462 2.26 -16.64 -17.77
C ASP A 462 2.25 -17.14 -16.31
N PRO A 463 3.23 -16.76 -15.50
CA PRO A 463 3.18 -17.01 -14.07
C PRO A 463 2.00 -16.27 -13.43
N PRO A 464 1.50 -16.75 -12.28
CA PRO A 464 0.46 -16.03 -11.57
C PRO A 464 0.92 -14.61 -11.24
N PRO A 465 0.08 -13.58 -11.42
CA PRO A 465 0.50 -12.20 -11.20
C PRO A 465 0.78 -11.94 -9.71
N ARG A 466 1.82 -11.12 -9.45
CA ARG A 466 2.09 -10.62 -8.10
C ARG A 466 0.90 -9.83 -7.57
N TYR A 467 0.70 -9.88 -6.26
CA TYR A 467 -0.38 -9.14 -5.63
C TYR A 467 -0.21 -7.63 -5.77
N SER A 468 -1.29 -6.93 -6.11
CA SER A 468 -1.48 -5.50 -5.86
C SER A 468 -2.05 -5.31 -4.45
N GLU A 469 -2.17 -4.07 -3.96
CA GLU A 469 -2.89 -3.80 -2.70
C GLU A 469 -4.30 -4.40 -2.73
N ALA A 470 -5.04 -4.17 -3.81
CA ALA A 470 -6.40 -4.68 -4.00
C ALA A 470 -6.48 -6.20 -3.97
N SER A 471 -5.64 -6.89 -4.74
CA SER A 471 -5.68 -8.34 -4.81
C SER A 471 -5.15 -9.01 -3.53
N LEU A 472 -4.26 -8.35 -2.78
CA LEU A 472 -3.84 -8.82 -1.46
C LEU A 472 -4.98 -8.68 -0.43
N VAL A 473 -5.70 -7.54 -0.41
CA VAL A 473 -6.90 -7.36 0.43
C VAL A 473 -7.93 -8.43 0.12
N LYS A 474 -8.23 -8.66 -1.17
CA LYS A 474 -9.16 -9.70 -1.61
C LYS A 474 -8.73 -11.09 -1.10
N LYS A 475 -7.44 -11.42 -1.24
CA LYS A 475 -6.92 -12.72 -0.79
C LYS A 475 -6.99 -12.88 0.73
N MET A 476 -6.69 -11.83 1.48
CA MET A 476 -6.82 -11.82 2.94
C MET A 476 -8.28 -12.00 3.37
N GLU A 477 -9.22 -11.31 2.71
CA GLU A 477 -10.66 -11.45 2.96
C GLU A 477 -11.15 -12.87 2.67
N GLU A 478 -10.79 -13.47 1.52
CA GLU A 478 -11.10 -14.85 1.15
C GLU A 478 -10.61 -15.86 2.18
N LEU A 479 -9.46 -15.61 2.78
CA LEU A 479 -8.85 -16.45 3.82
C LEU A 479 -9.37 -16.14 5.24
N GLY A 480 -10.20 -15.10 5.42
CA GLY A 480 -10.70 -14.68 6.73
C GLY A 480 -9.65 -13.99 7.61
N ILE A 481 -8.56 -13.49 7.00
CA ILE A 481 -7.40 -12.90 7.68
C ILE A 481 -7.49 -11.37 7.69
N GLY A 482 -7.49 -10.79 8.88
CA GLY A 482 -7.71 -9.35 9.05
C GLY A 482 -9.18 -8.98 9.01
N ARG A 483 -9.47 -7.70 9.17
CA ARG A 483 -10.83 -7.13 9.20
C ARG A 483 -10.81 -5.75 8.53
N PRO A 484 -11.98 -5.16 8.19
CA PRO A 484 -12.07 -3.85 7.54
C PRO A 484 -11.22 -2.75 8.17
N SER A 485 -11.07 -2.73 9.48
CA SER A 485 -10.25 -1.76 10.21
C SER A 485 -8.73 -1.96 10.02
N THR A 486 -8.27 -3.15 9.61
CA THR A 486 -6.85 -3.51 9.63
C THR A 486 -6.18 -3.67 8.27
N TYR A 487 -6.91 -3.90 7.19
CA TYR A 487 -6.30 -4.15 5.87
C TYR A 487 -5.30 -3.07 5.44
N ALA A 488 -5.71 -1.81 5.51
CA ALA A 488 -4.86 -0.70 5.10
C ALA A 488 -3.59 -0.56 5.96
N SER A 489 -3.70 -0.78 7.28
CA SER A 489 -2.58 -0.71 8.21
C SER A 489 -1.58 -1.84 8.01
N ILE A 490 -2.05 -3.07 7.77
CA ILE A 490 -1.22 -4.25 7.49
C ILE A 490 -0.37 -4.01 6.24
N ILE A 491 -0.99 -3.57 5.15
CA ILE A 491 -0.30 -3.28 3.88
C ILE A 491 0.74 -2.18 4.06
N SER A 492 0.38 -1.11 4.76
CA SER A 492 1.30 0.00 5.07
C SER A 492 2.52 -0.46 5.87
N VAL A 493 2.32 -1.36 6.83
CA VAL A 493 3.40 -1.91 7.67
C VAL A 493 4.37 -2.76 6.85
N LEU A 494 3.90 -3.61 5.92
CA LEU A 494 4.77 -4.40 5.06
C LEU A 494 5.75 -3.52 4.27
N SER A 495 5.25 -2.44 3.69
CA SER A 495 6.06 -1.47 2.93
C SER A 495 7.00 -0.65 3.82
N THR A 496 6.49 -0.11 4.94
CA THR A 496 7.28 0.73 5.88
C THR A 496 8.44 -0.04 6.51
N ARG A 497 8.29 -1.35 6.70
CA ARG A 497 9.33 -2.22 7.25
C ARG A 497 10.29 -2.76 6.20
N ASN A 498 10.09 -2.41 4.93
CA ASN A 498 10.84 -2.93 3.79
C ASN A 498 10.80 -4.47 3.70
N TYR A 499 9.64 -5.06 3.99
CA TYR A 499 9.40 -6.49 3.76
C TYR A 499 8.97 -6.75 2.33
N VAL A 500 8.26 -5.79 1.75
CA VAL A 500 7.91 -5.75 0.34
C VAL A 500 8.27 -4.39 -0.24
N GLU A 501 8.62 -4.38 -1.52
CA GLU A 501 8.74 -3.17 -2.35
C GLU A 501 7.59 -3.15 -3.34
N GLN A 502 7.06 -1.96 -3.64
CA GLN A 502 6.00 -1.81 -4.64
C GLN A 502 6.61 -1.33 -5.96
N ILE A 503 6.56 -2.19 -6.99
CA ILE A 503 7.04 -1.91 -8.33
C ILE A 503 5.86 -2.07 -9.29
N ASN A 504 5.55 -1.06 -10.08
CA ASN A 504 4.39 -1.07 -10.99
C ASN A 504 3.08 -1.47 -10.29
N LYS A 505 2.85 -0.92 -9.09
CA LYS A 505 1.68 -1.21 -8.23
C LYS A 505 1.58 -2.68 -7.77
N ARG A 506 2.63 -3.49 -7.89
CA ARG A 506 2.71 -4.89 -7.46
C ARG A 506 3.72 -5.05 -6.33
N PHE A 507 3.41 -5.92 -5.37
CA PHE A 507 4.30 -6.22 -4.26
C PHE A 507 5.37 -7.23 -4.68
N HIS A 508 6.61 -6.85 -4.44
CA HIS A 508 7.80 -7.69 -4.59
C HIS A 508 8.41 -7.92 -3.21
N PRO A 509 8.40 -9.15 -2.70
CA PRO A 509 9.09 -9.44 -1.45
C PRO A 509 10.59 -9.11 -1.54
N THR A 510 11.09 -8.41 -0.53
CA THR A 510 12.53 -8.14 -0.42
C THR A 510 13.26 -9.38 0.11
N ASP A 511 14.59 -9.43 -0.02
CA ASP A 511 15.39 -10.49 0.58
C ASP A 511 15.15 -10.60 2.10
N ARG A 512 14.93 -9.45 2.76
CA ARG A 512 14.54 -9.39 4.17
C ARG A 512 13.16 -9.99 4.41
N GLY A 513 12.18 -9.67 3.57
CA GLY A 513 10.84 -10.23 3.65
C GLY A 513 10.84 -11.73 3.50
N LYS A 514 11.53 -12.28 2.49
CA LYS A 514 11.70 -13.72 2.26
C LYS A 514 12.34 -14.42 3.47
N LEU A 515 13.39 -13.82 4.04
CA LEU A 515 14.06 -14.39 5.21
C LEU A 515 13.19 -14.44 6.45
N ILE A 516 12.43 -13.36 6.71
CA ILE A 516 11.51 -13.30 7.86
C ILE A 516 10.34 -14.25 7.68
N SER A 517 9.77 -14.35 6.48
CA SER A 517 8.70 -15.32 6.19
C SER A 517 9.19 -16.75 6.46
N ALA A 518 10.33 -17.13 5.90
CA ALA A 518 10.92 -18.47 6.12
C ALA A 518 11.21 -18.74 7.60
N PHE A 519 11.73 -17.73 8.34
CA PHE A 519 11.94 -17.83 9.78
C PHE A 519 10.64 -18.14 10.53
N LEU A 520 9.58 -17.40 10.22
CA LEU A 520 8.29 -17.58 10.89
C LEU A 520 7.63 -18.91 10.50
N GLU A 521 7.72 -19.30 9.24
CA GLU A 521 7.17 -20.57 8.76
C GLU A 521 7.89 -21.81 9.36
N LYS A 522 9.18 -21.70 9.66
CA LYS A 522 9.95 -22.82 10.23
C LYS A 522 9.88 -22.89 11.75
N LEU A 523 9.84 -21.74 12.43
CA LEU A 523 9.97 -21.69 13.89
C LEU A 523 8.66 -21.32 14.60
N PHE A 524 7.72 -20.73 13.87
CA PHE A 524 6.41 -20.29 14.36
C PHE A 524 5.28 -20.70 13.42
N ALA A 525 5.38 -21.88 12.79
CA ALA A 525 4.48 -22.36 11.73
C ALA A 525 2.99 -22.19 12.07
N LYS A 526 2.56 -22.64 13.27
CA LYS A 526 1.19 -22.54 13.77
C LYS A 526 0.68 -21.08 13.73
N TYR A 527 1.53 -20.11 14.09
CA TYR A 527 1.16 -18.70 14.28
C TYR A 527 1.19 -17.87 12.99
N VAL A 528 1.62 -18.48 11.89
CA VAL A 528 1.53 -17.93 10.51
C VAL A 528 0.72 -18.84 9.59
N ASP A 529 0.01 -19.82 10.15
CA ASP A 529 -0.96 -20.62 9.43
C ASP A 529 -2.23 -19.82 9.12
N TYR A 530 -2.80 -20.03 7.93
CA TYR A 530 -3.98 -19.30 7.48
C TYR A 530 -5.22 -19.64 8.29
N ASN A 531 -5.46 -20.93 8.51
CA ASN A 531 -6.65 -21.41 9.22
C ASN A 531 -6.59 -21.00 10.70
N PHE A 532 -5.43 -21.17 11.34
CA PHE A 532 -5.23 -20.73 12.72
C PHE A 532 -5.47 -19.23 12.90
N THR A 533 -4.96 -18.43 11.97
CA THR A 533 -5.13 -16.96 12.03
C THR A 533 -6.59 -16.56 11.80
N ALA A 534 -7.26 -17.21 10.85
CA ALA A 534 -8.68 -16.97 10.57
C ALA A 534 -9.57 -17.41 11.75
N GLU A 535 -9.27 -18.56 12.36
CA GLU A 535 -10.00 -19.06 13.54
C GLU A 535 -9.86 -18.10 14.73
N LEU A 536 -8.66 -17.58 14.96
CA LEU A 536 -8.44 -16.61 16.03
C LEU A 536 -9.19 -15.28 15.77
N GLU A 537 -9.27 -14.84 14.52
CA GLU A 537 -10.12 -13.68 14.15
C GLU A 537 -11.61 -13.98 14.39
N ASN A 538 -12.07 -15.22 14.12
CA ASN A 538 -13.44 -15.63 14.39
C ASN A 538 -13.73 -15.70 15.89
N GLN A 539 -12.81 -16.20 16.70
CA GLN A 539 -12.95 -16.19 18.15
C GLN A 539 -13.06 -14.77 18.71
N LEU A 540 -12.31 -13.80 18.13
CA LEU A 540 -12.46 -12.38 18.48
C LEU A 540 -13.86 -11.84 18.11
N ASP A 541 -14.47 -12.33 17.04
CA ASP A 541 -15.85 -11.98 16.66
C ASP A 541 -16.88 -12.67 17.57
N GLU A 542 -16.62 -13.88 18.03
CA GLU A 542 -17.44 -14.59 19.00
C GLU A 542 -17.41 -13.95 20.41
N ILE A 543 -16.30 -13.34 20.81
CA ILE A 543 -16.23 -12.50 22.01
C ILE A 543 -17.21 -11.32 21.86
N THR A 544 -17.25 -10.69 20.69
CA THR A 544 -18.17 -9.57 20.42
C THR A 544 -19.63 -9.97 20.61
N SER A 545 -20.00 -11.18 20.19
CA SER A 545 -21.35 -11.71 20.36
C SER A 545 -21.62 -12.31 21.76
N GLY A 546 -20.65 -12.27 22.67
CA GLY A 546 -20.74 -12.81 24.03
C GLY A 546 -20.77 -14.34 24.12
N LYS A 547 -20.38 -15.05 23.05
CA LYS A 547 -20.37 -16.52 22.99
C LYS A 547 -19.17 -17.14 23.70
N ILE A 548 -18.04 -16.43 23.75
CA ILE A 548 -16.79 -16.91 24.33
C ILE A 548 -16.21 -15.83 25.23
N GLU A 549 -15.65 -16.25 26.37
CA GLU A 549 -14.93 -15.37 27.30
C GLU A 549 -13.53 -15.02 26.77
N TRP A 550 -13.19 -13.74 26.74
CA TRP A 550 -11.97 -13.21 26.15
C TRP A 550 -10.69 -13.68 26.84
N ILE A 551 -10.73 -13.88 28.18
CA ILE A 551 -9.58 -14.38 28.95
C ILE A 551 -9.26 -15.80 28.50
N LYS A 552 -10.26 -16.66 28.33
CA LYS A 552 -10.04 -18.05 27.89
C LYS A 552 -9.35 -18.12 26.52
N VAL A 553 -9.73 -17.25 25.58
CA VAL A 553 -9.06 -17.18 24.25
C VAL A 553 -7.58 -16.81 24.42
N LEU A 554 -7.26 -15.90 25.36
CA LEU A 554 -5.88 -15.52 25.64
C LEU A 554 -5.09 -16.64 26.34
N GLU A 555 -5.68 -17.35 27.28
CA GLU A 555 -5.06 -18.48 27.99
C GLU A 555 -4.72 -19.61 27.02
N ASP A 556 -5.67 -20.03 26.21
CA ASP A 556 -5.51 -21.10 25.22
C ASP A 556 -4.41 -20.75 24.21
N PHE A 557 -4.38 -19.49 23.75
CA PHE A 557 -3.33 -19.00 22.87
C PHE A 557 -1.97 -18.96 23.57
N TRP A 558 -1.89 -18.37 24.78
CA TRP A 558 -0.64 -18.07 25.46
C TRP A 558 0.10 -19.33 25.89
N LYS A 559 -0.60 -20.34 26.35
CA LYS A 559 -0.02 -21.62 26.82
C LYS A 559 0.94 -22.20 25.78
N ASP A 560 0.46 -22.42 24.57
CA ASP A 560 1.26 -23.02 23.48
C ASP A 560 2.28 -22.02 22.93
N PHE A 561 1.90 -20.75 22.82
CA PHE A 561 2.76 -19.71 22.27
C PHE A 561 4.00 -19.48 23.12
N ASN A 562 3.85 -19.41 24.44
CA ASN A 562 4.97 -19.20 25.37
C ASN A 562 5.97 -20.37 25.36
N LEU A 563 5.48 -21.60 25.27
CA LEU A 563 6.33 -22.79 25.12
C LEU A 563 7.15 -22.73 23.82
N ASN A 564 6.52 -22.39 22.73
CA ASN A 564 7.20 -22.25 21.43
C ASN A 564 8.24 -21.11 21.47
N VAL A 565 7.90 -19.96 22.01
CA VAL A 565 8.82 -18.83 22.21
C VAL A 565 10.03 -19.25 23.02
N GLY A 566 9.86 -20.02 24.11
CA GLY A 566 10.93 -20.56 24.93
C GLY A 566 11.89 -21.43 24.11
N SER A 567 11.36 -22.43 23.41
CA SER A 567 12.15 -23.33 22.57
C SER A 567 12.95 -22.62 21.49
N VAL A 568 12.39 -21.57 20.86
CA VAL A 568 13.09 -20.81 19.81
C VAL A 568 14.14 -19.87 20.39
N LYS A 569 13.94 -19.33 21.60
CA LYS A 569 14.95 -18.52 22.31
C LYS A 569 16.23 -19.30 22.59
N GLU A 570 16.11 -20.56 22.98
CA GLU A 570 17.23 -21.44 23.32
C GLU A 570 18.09 -21.81 22.11
N LYS A 571 17.52 -21.92 20.91
CA LYS A 571 18.27 -22.24 19.68
C LYS A 571 19.40 -21.24 19.45
N ARG A 572 20.58 -21.73 19.07
CA ARG A 572 21.71 -20.85 18.66
C ARG A 572 21.40 -20.17 17.34
N THR A 573 21.95 -18.97 17.14
CA THR A 573 21.77 -18.21 15.88
C THR A 573 22.23 -19.01 14.65
N ARG A 574 23.29 -19.83 14.79
CA ARG A 574 23.80 -20.68 13.71
C ARG A 574 22.79 -21.76 13.32
N GLU A 575 22.20 -22.44 14.28
CA GLU A 575 21.16 -23.46 14.04
C GLU A 575 19.96 -22.87 13.28
N VAL A 576 19.54 -21.64 13.66
CA VAL A 576 18.47 -20.92 12.96
C VAL A 576 18.87 -20.61 11.53
N LEU A 577 20.10 -20.15 11.29
CA LEU A 577 20.57 -19.86 9.93
C LEU A 577 20.71 -21.14 9.09
N ASP A 578 21.11 -22.25 9.68
CA ASP A 578 21.21 -23.54 8.99
C ASP A 578 19.82 -24.07 8.59
N LEU A 579 18.82 -23.98 9.47
CA LEU A 579 17.42 -24.29 9.14
C LEU A 579 16.87 -23.41 8.01
N LEU A 580 17.19 -22.13 8.03
CA LEU A 580 16.76 -21.21 6.98
C LEU A 580 17.50 -21.47 5.66
N ASN A 581 18.77 -21.87 5.72
CA ASN A 581 19.58 -22.23 4.57
C ASN A 581 19.01 -23.47 3.85
N GLU A 582 18.49 -24.43 4.58
CA GLU A 582 17.77 -25.59 4.04
C GLU A 582 16.43 -25.16 3.42
N SER A 583 15.64 -24.42 4.18
CA SER A 583 14.29 -23.99 3.76
C SER A 583 14.29 -23.13 2.50
N LEU A 584 15.25 -22.23 2.40
CA LEU A 584 15.39 -21.33 1.25
C LEU A 584 16.31 -21.91 0.15
N GLY A 585 16.88 -23.10 0.35
CA GLY A 585 17.91 -23.67 -0.52
C GLY A 585 17.54 -23.68 -2.00
N THR A 586 16.35 -24.16 -2.34
CA THR A 586 15.83 -24.21 -3.72
C THR A 586 15.61 -22.83 -4.34
N LEU A 587 15.35 -21.83 -3.50
CA LEU A 587 15.17 -20.44 -3.94
C LEU A 587 16.50 -19.70 -4.11
N ILE A 588 17.47 -20.01 -3.27
CA ILE A 588 18.73 -19.26 -3.16
C ILE A 588 19.82 -19.87 -4.04
N PHE A 589 19.85 -21.20 -4.21
CA PHE A 589 20.90 -21.91 -4.95
C PHE A 589 20.34 -22.51 -6.24
N ASP A 590 21.21 -22.65 -7.22
CA ASP A 590 20.88 -23.36 -8.45
C ASP A 590 20.94 -24.87 -8.21
N LYS A 591 20.37 -25.64 -9.12
CA LYS A 591 20.50 -27.10 -9.13
C LYS A 591 21.63 -27.50 -10.07
N ASN A 592 22.38 -28.53 -9.69
CA ASN A 592 23.36 -29.15 -10.55
C ASN A 592 22.71 -30.06 -11.62
N SER A 593 23.51 -30.66 -12.47
CA SER A 593 23.05 -31.61 -13.51
C SER A 593 22.33 -32.83 -12.96
N LYS A 594 22.44 -33.12 -11.66
CA LYS A 594 21.77 -34.23 -10.95
C LYS A 594 20.51 -33.80 -10.22
N ASP A 595 20.01 -32.56 -10.45
CA ASP A 595 18.85 -31.95 -9.75
C ASP A 595 19.08 -31.69 -8.25
N GLU A 596 20.33 -31.74 -7.76
CA GLU A 596 20.71 -31.42 -6.38
C GLU A 596 21.09 -29.94 -6.25
N ILE A 597 20.92 -29.38 -5.05
CA ILE A 597 21.25 -27.97 -4.76
C ILE A 597 22.75 -27.75 -4.85
N ASP A 598 23.20 -26.91 -5.79
CA ASP A 598 24.60 -26.52 -5.97
C ASP A 598 24.99 -25.42 -5.00
N ARG A 599 25.80 -25.79 -4.00
CA ARG A 599 26.36 -24.86 -3.02
C ARG A 599 27.86 -24.62 -3.20
N GLN A 600 28.46 -25.09 -4.25
CA GLN A 600 29.89 -24.91 -4.49
C GLN A 600 30.21 -23.42 -4.72
N CYS A 601 31.25 -22.92 -4.07
CA CYS A 601 31.71 -21.55 -4.25
C CYS A 601 32.43 -21.42 -5.61
N LYS A 602 31.91 -20.61 -6.50
CA LYS A 602 32.46 -20.37 -7.85
C LYS A 602 33.79 -19.62 -7.87
N LEU A 603 34.23 -19.06 -6.73
CA LEU A 603 35.48 -18.31 -6.63
C LEU A 603 36.68 -19.18 -6.16
N CYS A 604 36.48 -19.99 -5.11
CA CYS A 604 37.56 -20.84 -4.59
C CYS A 604 37.39 -22.33 -4.91
N ASN A 605 36.24 -22.72 -5.46
CA ASN A 605 35.85 -24.10 -5.82
C ASN A 605 35.92 -25.14 -4.69
N ASN A 606 36.40 -24.76 -3.52
CA ASN A 606 36.61 -25.67 -2.35
C ASN A 606 35.65 -25.34 -1.19
N GLY A 607 35.02 -24.19 -1.19
CA GLY A 607 34.15 -23.73 -0.13
C GLY A 607 32.67 -23.97 -0.46
N GLU A 608 31.86 -24.11 0.57
CA GLU A 608 30.42 -24.23 0.46
C GLU A 608 29.74 -22.88 0.70
N LEU A 609 28.77 -22.57 -0.14
CA LEU A 609 27.96 -21.35 -0.01
C LEU A 609 26.85 -21.59 1.00
N SER A 610 26.69 -20.66 1.92
CA SER A 610 25.63 -20.72 2.94
C SER A 610 25.08 -19.33 3.27
N LEU A 611 23.85 -19.32 3.82
CA LEU A 611 23.21 -18.12 4.32
C LEU A 611 24.01 -17.55 5.49
N LYS A 612 24.37 -16.28 5.37
CA LYS A 612 25.04 -15.51 6.42
C LYS A 612 24.20 -14.26 6.70
N ASN A 613 24.38 -13.70 7.87
CA ASN A 613 23.73 -12.45 8.24
C ASN A 613 24.74 -11.47 8.84
N SER A 614 24.67 -10.21 8.43
CA SER A 614 25.49 -9.14 8.96
C SER A 614 24.65 -8.05 9.61
N PHE A 615 25.13 -7.47 10.70
CA PHE A 615 24.45 -6.44 11.47
C PHE A 615 24.08 -5.20 10.62
N ARG A 616 24.95 -4.81 9.67
CA ARG A 616 24.77 -3.63 8.83
C ARG A 616 24.17 -3.92 7.45
N GLY A 617 24.48 -5.08 6.89
CA GLY A 617 24.13 -5.44 5.50
C GLY A 617 22.91 -6.34 5.36
N GLY A 618 22.41 -6.93 6.45
CA GLY A 618 21.35 -7.93 6.40
C GLY A 618 21.85 -9.30 5.93
N ALA A 619 20.93 -10.12 5.41
CA ALA A 619 21.25 -11.46 4.95
C ALA A 619 21.94 -11.47 3.58
N PHE A 620 22.91 -12.36 3.41
CA PHE A 620 23.67 -12.57 2.17
C PHE A 620 24.16 -14.02 2.11
N ILE A 621 24.53 -14.48 0.93
CA ILE A 621 25.20 -15.78 0.75
C ILE A 621 26.70 -15.56 0.79
N GLY A 622 27.39 -16.32 1.62
CA GLY A 622 28.85 -16.23 1.77
C GLY A 622 29.51 -17.60 1.76
N CYS A 623 30.79 -17.64 1.38
CA CYS A 623 31.61 -18.85 1.34
C CYS A 623 32.02 -19.30 2.75
N SER A 624 32.10 -20.62 2.96
CA SER A 624 32.57 -21.22 4.21
C SER A 624 34.07 -20.95 4.49
N ASN A 625 34.86 -20.75 3.45
CA ASN A 625 36.32 -20.52 3.56
C ASN A 625 36.68 -19.05 3.88
N TYR A 626 35.73 -18.27 4.43
CA TYR A 626 36.12 -16.95 4.94
C TYR A 626 37.04 -17.08 6.16
N PRO A 627 38.13 -16.29 6.27
CA PRO A 627 38.47 -15.06 5.53
C PRO A 627 39.26 -15.27 4.24
N ASP A 628 39.76 -16.47 3.92
CA ASP A 628 40.62 -16.73 2.75
C ASP A 628 39.83 -16.50 1.45
N CYS A 629 38.61 -16.97 1.38
CA CYS A 629 37.66 -16.65 0.32
C CYS A 629 36.63 -15.63 0.78
N LYS A 630 36.65 -14.44 0.14
CA LYS A 630 35.72 -13.33 0.45
C LYS A 630 34.47 -13.30 -0.44
N PHE A 631 34.15 -14.40 -1.09
CA PHE A 631 32.99 -14.46 -1.95
C PHE A 631 31.68 -14.19 -1.19
N THR A 632 30.89 -13.25 -1.69
CA THR A 632 29.54 -12.94 -1.18
C THR A 632 28.60 -12.57 -2.33
N ARG A 633 27.31 -12.93 -2.20
CA ARG A 633 26.27 -12.51 -3.14
C ARG A 633 24.93 -12.25 -2.44
N PRO A 634 23.97 -11.52 -3.07
CA PRO A 634 22.61 -11.39 -2.58
C PRO A 634 21.86 -12.74 -2.54
N LEU A 635 20.75 -12.80 -1.80
CA LEU A 635 19.89 -13.99 -1.78
C LEU A 635 19.22 -14.23 -3.13
N SER A 636 18.69 -13.19 -3.76
CA SER A 636 17.98 -13.28 -5.04
C SER A 636 18.93 -13.73 -6.16
N LYS A 637 18.56 -14.79 -6.89
CA LYS A 637 19.29 -15.29 -8.05
C LYS A 637 19.40 -14.24 -9.16
N ALA A 638 18.35 -13.49 -9.42
CA ALA A 638 18.34 -12.43 -10.43
C ALA A 638 19.33 -11.30 -10.07
N LYS A 639 19.38 -10.88 -8.81
CA LYS A 639 20.37 -9.91 -8.33
C LYS A 639 21.77 -10.48 -8.33
N ALA A 640 21.92 -11.77 -8.05
CA ALA A 640 23.21 -12.46 -8.12
C ALA A 640 23.71 -12.55 -9.56
N ALA A 641 22.86 -12.94 -10.52
CA ALA A 641 23.22 -12.98 -11.95
C ALA A 641 23.67 -11.61 -12.47
N ALA A 642 22.94 -10.53 -12.12
CA ALA A 642 23.34 -9.17 -12.44
C ALA A 642 24.69 -8.78 -11.81
N GLN A 643 25.00 -9.29 -10.61
CA GLN A 643 26.29 -9.06 -9.95
C GLN A 643 27.42 -9.85 -10.64
N TYR A 644 27.17 -11.08 -11.12
CA TYR A 644 28.15 -11.87 -11.85
C TYR A 644 28.48 -11.30 -13.21
N ASN A 645 27.47 -10.80 -13.95
CA ASN A 645 27.67 -10.14 -15.25
C ASN A 645 28.52 -8.85 -15.14
N LEU A 646 28.76 -8.33 -13.95
CA LEU A 646 29.59 -7.15 -13.65
C LEU A 646 30.79 -7.49 -12.74
N ALA A 647 31.19 -8.76 -12.63
CA ALA A 647 32.34 -9.17 -11.82
C ALA A 647 33.65 -8.57 -12.38
N GLU A 648 33.73 -8.37 -13.69
CA GLU A 648 34.78 -7.64 -14.36
C GLU A 648 34.28 -6.25 -14.82
N PRO A 649 35.14 -5.23 -14.80
CA PRO A 649 34.81 -3.91 -15.32
C PRO A 649 34.48 -3.99 -16.80
N LYS A 650 33.21 -3.67 -17.15
CA LYS A 650 32.79 -3.61 -18.55
C LYS A 650 33.07 -2.24 -19.14
N LEU A 651 33.90 -2.16 -20.16
CA LEU A 651 34.11 -0.93 -20.91
C LEU A 651 32.82 -0.63 -21.70
N ILE A 652 32.23 0.54 -21.45
CA ILE A 652 31.05 1.03 -22.17
C ILE A 652 31.44 1.81 -23.39
N GLY A 653 32.53 2.55 -23.31
CA GLY A 653 33.07 3.39 -24.37
C GLY A 653 33.79 4.59 -23.80
N LYS A 654 34.06 5.62 -24.61
CA LYS A 654 34.76 6.83 -24.21
C LYS A 654 33.78 7.98 -23.97
N ASN A 655 34.04 8.82 -22.97
CA ASN A 655 33.32 10.05 -22.72
C ASN A 655 33.67 11.15 -23.75
N ILE A 656 33.02 12.31 -23.63
CA ILE A 656 33.26 13.49 -24.49
C ILE A 656 34.70 14.03 -24.43
N PHE A 657 35.50 13.60 -23.45
CA PHE A 657 36.91 13.95 -23.27
C PHE A 657 37.83 12.79 -23.64
N GLU A 658 37.36 11.83 -24.44
CA GLU A 658 38.09 10.63 -24.87
C GLU A 658 38.59 9.70 -23.75
N LYS A 659 38.02 9.81 -22.53
CA LYS A 659 38.38 8.96 -21.38
C LYS A 659 37.43 7.78 -21.29
N ASP A 660 37.94 6.61 -20.97
CA ASP A 660 37.16 5.39 -20.85
C ASP A 660 36.14 5.44 -19.71
N ILE A 661 34.91 5.01 -20.00
CA ILE A 661 33.84 4.82 -19.02
C ILE A 661 33.72 3.33 -18.76
N TYR A 662 33.94 2.93 -17.52
CA TYR A 662 33.77 1.56 -17.06
C TYR A 662 32.51 1.42 -16.23
N LEU A 663 31.69 0.40 -16.57
CA LEU A 663 30.60 -0.05 -15.73
C LEU A 663 31.15 -1.05 -14.72
N LYS A 664 31.04 -0.74 -13.45
CA LYS A 664 31.52 -1.55 -12.32
C LYS A 664 30.42 -1.79 -11.31
N ASN A 665 30.58 -2.84 -10.52
CA ASN A 665 29.68 -3.09 -9.39
C ASN A 665 30.38 -2.76 -8.08
N GLY A 666 29.70 -2.05 -7.20
CA GLY A 666 30.23 -1.64 -5.91
C GLY A 666 29.33 -1.98 -4.74
N ARG A 667 29.79 -1.66 -3.53
CA ARG A 667 29.05 -1.90 -2.28
C ARG A 667 27.60 -1.33 -2.26
N PHE A 668 27.35 -0.29 -3.06
CA PHE A 668 26.06 0.41 -3.14
C PHE A 668 25.30 0.13 -4.44
N GLY A 669 25.74 -0.86 -5.21
CA GLY A 669 25.18 -1.24 -6.51
C GLY A 669 26.06 -0.83 -7.70
N PRO A 670 25.54 -1.00 -8.93
CA PRO A 670 26.28 -0.68 -10.14
C PRO A 670 26.55 0.83 -10.26
N TYR A 671 27.74 1.16 -10.79
CA TYR A 671 28.17 2.54 -10.99
C TYR A 671 29.06 2.66 -12.23
N LEU A 672 29.09 3.83 -12.80
CA LEU A 672 30.00 4.23 -13.85
C LEU A 672 31.25 4.85 -13.23
N GLN A 673 32.41 4.44 -13.68
CA GLN A 673 33.70 5.02 -13.27
C GLN A 673 34.41 5.58 -14.49
N PHE A 674 34.91 6.82 -14.38
CA PHE A 674 35.66 7.49 -15.43
C PHE A 674 36.64 8.49 -14.84
N GLU A 675 37.66 8.83 -15.60
CA GLU A 675 38.67 9.83 -15.23
C GLU A 675 38.18 11.25 -15.58
N THR A 676 38.32 12.18 -14.63
CA THR A 676 38.02 13.61 -14.84
C THR A 676 39.32 14.41 -14.99
N GLU A 677 39.33 15.39 -15.86
CA GLU A 677 40.41 16.38 -15.88
C GLU A 677 40.39 17.22 -14.61
N VAL A 678 41.55 17.46 -14.04
CA VAL A 678 41.71 18.31 -12.83
C VAL A 678 41.53 19.76 -13.25
N ASP A 679 40.50 20.40 -12.79
CA ASP A 679 40.39 21.88 -12.85
C ASP A 679 41.48 22.52 -12.01
N ILE A 680 42.58 22.89 -12.63
CA ILE A 680 43.73 23.57 -12.00
C ILE A 680 43.34 24.90 -11.32
N LEU A 681 42.12 25.41 -11.62
CA LEU A 681 41.59 26.66 -11.04
C LEU A 681 40.85 26.49 -9.68
N ALA A 682 40.67 25.26 -9.21
CA ALA A 682 39.96 25.00 -7.93
C ALA A 682 40.91 24.85 -6.72
N GLU A 683 42.23 24.75 -6.91
CA GLU A 683 43.21 24.56 -5.82
C GLU A 683 43.54 25.81 -5.00
N THR A 684 43.26 27.02 -5.49
CA THR A 684 43.61 28.25 -4.79
C THR A 684 42.70 28.68 -3.65
N LYS A 685 41.63 27.95 -3.36
CA LYS A 685 40.66 28.24 -2.26
C LYS A 685 40.60 27.27 -1.09
N LYS A 686 41.48 26.25 -1.02
CA LYS A 686 41.47 25.23 0.05
C LYS A 686 42.68 25.24 0.99
N THR A 687 43.46 26.26 1.05
CA THR A 687 44.50 26.39 2.08
C THR A 687 44.03 27.31 3.21
N LYS A 688 43.36 26.77 4.20
CA LYS A 688 43.39 27.11 5.64
C LYS A 688 42.14 26.47 6.34
N LYS A 689 42.29 25.24 6.81
CA LYS A 689 41.75 24.69 8.06
C LYS A 689 41.74 23.16 8.02
N ASN A 690 42.71 22.57 8.72
CA ASN A 690 42.55 21.54 9.74
C ASN A 690 43.81 20.72 9.88
N LYS A 691 44.73 21.25 10.71
CA LYS A 691 45.67 20.39 11.43
C LYS A 691 44.96 19.84 12.65
N LYS A 692 44.61 18.52 12.63
CA LYS A 692 44.67 17.58 13.74
C LYS A 692 43.82 16.36 13.41
N THR A 693 44.44 15.36 12.87
CA THR A 693 44.33 13.93 13.28
C THR A 693 45.09 13.10 12.24
N LYS A 694 46.34 12.85 12.55
CA LYS A 694 47.14 11.82 11.87
C LYS A 694 46.72 10.47 12.42
N LYS A 695 46.20 9.58 11.55
CA LYS A 695 46.42 8.13 11.60
C LYS A 695 46.32 7.58 10.19
N ASN A 696 47.49 7.18 9.69
CA ASN A 696 47.78 6.30 8.56
C ASN A 696 46.65 5.80 7.70
N LYS A 697 46.60 6.27 6.45
CA LYS A 697 46.19 5.50 5.29
C LYS A 697 47.16 5.81 4.16
N LYS A 698 47.80 4.76 3.66
CA LYS A 698 48.51 4.78 2.37
C LYS A 698 47.53 5.30 1.33
N ARG A 699 47.78 6.44 0.74
CA ARG A 699 47.13 6.96 -0.46
C ARG A 699 47.81 6.31 -1.66
N SER A 700 47.08 5.47 -2.38
CA SER A 700 47.39 5.03 -3.73
C SER A 700 46.98 6.10 -4.74
N GLU A 701 47.59 6.07 -5.89
CA GLU A 701 47.63 7.07 -6.99
C GLU A 701 46.28 7.28 -7.75
N ASP A 702 45.13 6.97 -7.17
CA ASP A 702 43.79 7.03 -7.81
C ASP A 702 43.02 8.36 -7.57
N ASN A 703 43.64 9.49 -7.62
CA ASN A 703 43.02 10.77 -7.22
C ASN A 703 42.08 11.42 -8.29
N ASN A 704 42.01 10.88 -9.53
CA ASN A 704 41.26 11.50 -10.64
C ASN A 704 40.00 10.73 -11.08
N MET A 705 39.66 9.64 -10.41
CA MET A 705 38.53 8.80 -10.82
C MET A 705 37.23 9.25 -10.15
N LYS A 706 36.22 9.53 -10.97
CA LYS A 706 34.85 9.85 -10.51
C LYS A 706 33.93 8.64 -10.64
N ASN A 707 33.12 8.41 -9.61
CA ASN A 707 32.15 7.34 -9.58
C ASN A 707 30.73 7.92 -9.59
N VAL A 708 29.89 7.48 -10.52
CA VAL A 708 28.51 7.90 -10.66
C VAL A 708 27.61 6.67 -10.53
N SER A 709 26.78 6.62 -9.48
CA SER A 709 25.85 5.52 -9.27
C SER A 709 24.75 5.50 -10.33
N ILE A 710 24.43 4.34 -10.84
CA ILE A 710 23.27 4.16 -11.74
C ILE A 710 22.00 4.25 -10.90
N PRO A 711 21.03 5.12 -11.27
CA PRO A 711 19.77 5.24 -10.57
C PRO A 711 18.99 3.93 -10.56
N LYS A 712 18.29 3.64 -9.46
CA LYS A 712 17.40 2.49 -9.37
C LYS A 712 16.28 2.60 -10.42
N GLY A 713 16.02 1.50 -11.13
CA GLY A 713 15.02 1.45 -12.18
C GLY A 713 15.60 1.46 -13.60
N ILE A 714 16.90 1.77 -13.76
CA ILE A 714 17.60 1.60 -15.03
C ILE A 714 18.16 0.17 -15.08
N ASN A 715 17.77 -0.58 -16.11
CA ASN A 715 18.36 -1.90 -16.35
C ASN A 715 19.80 -1.71 -16.82
N ILE A 716 20.72 -2.51 -16.25
CA ILE A 716 22.15 -2.42 -16.52
C ILE A 716 22.46 -2.72 -17.99
N ASP A 717 21.71 -3.64 -18.59
CA ASP A 717 21.88 -4.04 -19.97
C ASP A 717 21.48 -2.94 -20.97
N ASP A 718 20.61 -2.00 -20.52
CA ASP A 718 20.16 -0.85 -21.31
C ASP A 718 21.11 0.37 -21.21
N VAL A 719 22.20 0.28 -20.43
CA VAL A 719 23.18 1.35 -20.29
C VAL A 719 24.15 1.31 -21.46
N ASN A 720 23.77 1.99 -22.53
CA ASN A 720 24.63 2.26 -23.68
C ASN A 720 25.52 3.48 -23.45
N LEU A 721 26.40 3.78 -24.40
CA LEU A 721 27.36 4.90 -24.30
C LEU A 721 26.65 6.25 -24.14
N GLU A 722 25.51 6.47 -24.79
CA GLU A 722 24.75 7.70 -24.71
C GLU A 722 24.20 7.94 -23.30
N LYS A 723 23.54 6.94 -22.72
CA LYS A 723 23.02 6.97 -21.35
C LYS A 723 24.15 7.10 -20.33
N ALA A 724 25.29 6.41 -20.56
CA ALA A 724 26.46 6.51 -19.69
C ALA A 724 27.04 7.94 -19.70
N ASN A 725 27.22 8.53 -20.84
CA ASN A 725 27.67 9.93 -20.98
C ASN A 725 26.71 10.91 -20.31
N PHE A 726 25.41 10.69 -20.49
CA PHE A 726 24.39 11.52 -19.83
C PHE A 726 24.48 11.42 -18.30
N LEU A 727 24.55 10.20 -17.76
CA LEU A 727 24.68 10.01 -16.31
C LEU A 727 25.99 10.61 -15.76
N CYS A 728 27.08 10.51 -16.49
CA CYS A 728 28.36 11.10 -16.12
C CYS A 728 28.35 12.64 -16.16
N SER A 729 27.46 13.26 -16.94
CA SER A 729 27.29 14.72 -17.03
C SER A 729 26.50 15.32 -15.88
N LEU A 730 25.87 14.51 -15.03
CA LEU A 730 25.09 15.01 -13.89
C LEU A 730 26.00 15.55 -12.77
N PRO A 731 25.62 16.67 -12.11
CA PRO A 731 24.41 17.48 -12.28
C PRO A 731 24.45 18.34 -13.58
N LYS A 732 23.31 18.37 -14.30
CA LYS A 732 23.17 19.09 -15.58
C LYS A 732 22.17 20.22 -15.46
N VAL A 733 22.50 21.42 -15.98
CA VAL A 733 21.55 22.52 -16.10
C VAL A 733 20.63 22.25 -17.30
N ILE A 734 19.31 22.22 -17.07
CA ILE A 734 18.31 22.01 -18.11
C ILE A 734 17.93 23.34 -18.78
N GLY A 735 17.98 24.43 -18.03
CA GLY A 735 17.66 25.79 -18.46
C GLY A 735 17.36 26.68 -17.28
N GLN A 736 16.93 27.92 -17.55
CA GLN A 736 16.58 28.92 -16.52
C GLN A 736 15.08 28.98 -16.31
N HIS A 737 14.67 29.13 -15.06
CA HIS A 737 13.25 29.28 -14.71
C HIS A 737 12.73 30.63 -15.23
N PRO A 738 11.62 30.67 -16.00
CA PRO A 738 11.17 31.89 -16.68
C PRO A 738 10.91 33.08 -15.76
N GLU A 739 10.38 32.85 -14.56
CA GLU A 739 10.04 33.94 -13.62
C GLU A 739 11.21 34.35 -12.71
N SER A 740 12.05 33.40 -12.27
CA SER A 740 13.10 33.67 -11.30
C SER A 740 14.48 33.89 -11.93
N GLY A 741 14.65 33.56 -13.23
CA GLY A 741 15.96 33.61 -13.91
C GLY A 741 17.03 32.69 -13.36
N LYS A 742 16.66 31.75 -12.46
CA LYS A 742 17.60 30.81 -11.81
C LYS A 742 17.67 29.50 -12.56
N ASP A 743 18.85 28.86 -12.48
CA ASP A 743 19.09 27.59 -13.15
C ASP A 743 18.24 26.45 -12.55
N ILE A 744 17.63 25.66 -13.41
CA ILE A 744 16.99 24.39 -13.09
C ILE A 744 18.01 23.27 -13.31
N ILE A 745 18.41 22.63 -12.25
CA ILE A 745 19.47 21.61 -12.23
C ILE A 745 18.84 20.22 -12.10
N LEU A 746 19.10 19.36 -13.08
CA LEU A 746 18.78 17.93 -13.01
C LEU A 746 19.92 17.19 -12.33
N ASN A 747 19.59 16.35 -11.35
CA ASN A 747 20.56 15.55 -10.63
C ASN A 747 19.99 14.18 -10.25
N SER A 748 20.84 13.26 -9.87
CA SER A 748 20.46 11.96 -9.32
C SER A 748 20.94 11.82 -7.88
N GLY A 749 20.05 11.42 -6.98
CA GLY A 749 20.32 11.27 -5.56
C GLY A 749 19.87 9.91 -5.00
N ARG A 750 20.05 9.73 -3.68
CA ARG A 750 19.68 8.51 -2.96
C ARG A 750 18.21 8.06 -3.17
N PHE A 751 17.32 9.01 -3.46
CA PHE A 751 15.90 8.78 -3.64
C PHE A 751 15.45 8.79 -5.11
N GLY A 752 16.40 8.74 -6.04
CA GLY A 752 16.18 8.78 -7.48
C GLY A 752 16.51 10.14 -8.10
N PRO A 753 16.22 10.34 -9.40
CA PRO A 753 16.48 11.59 -10.11
C PRO A 753 15.52 12.68 -9.65
N TYR A 754 16.04 13.92 -9.63
CA TYR A 754 15.29 15.09 -9.19
C TYR A 754 15.76 16.36 -9.88
N LEU A 755 14.86 17.31 -10.00
CA LEU A 755 15.13 18.68 -10.41
C LEU A 755 15.31 19.57 -9.19
N LYS A 756 16.19 20.53 -9.27
CA LYS A 756 16.41 21.52 -8.23
C LYS A 756 16.44 22.93 -8.86
N CYS A 757 15.65 23.84 -8.29
CA CYS A 757 15.71 25.26 -8.58
C CYS A 757 15.55 26.02 -7.25
N GLU A 758 16.55 26.80 -6.89
CA GLU A 758 16.64 27.50 -5.60
C GLU A 758 16.36 26.60 -4.38
N ASN A 759 15.26 26.84 -3.67
CA ASN A 759 14.82 26.12 -2.48
C ASN A 759 13.79 25.04 -2.78
N LYS A 760 13.35 24.87 -4.04
CA LYS A 760 12.43 23.84 -4.48
C LYS A 760 13.16 22.66 -5.08
N SER A 761 12.62 21.46 -4.84
CA SER A 761 13.09 20.23 -5.45
C SER A 761 11.91 19.37 -5.85
N ALA A 762 11.86 18.95 -7.11
CA ALA A 762 10.86 18.07 -7.68
C ALA A 762 11.50 16.73 -8.03
N ARG A 763 10.89 15.64 -7.62
CA ARG A 763 11.31 14.29 -7.99
C ARG A 763 10.70 13.94 -9.33
N LEU A 764 11.47 13.25 -10.18
CA LEU A 764 10.94 12.63 -11.38
C LEU A 764 10.23 11.33 -11.00
N GLU A 765 8.99 11.16 -11.43
CA GLU A 765 8.18 9.96 -11.15
C GLU A 765 8.56 8.81 -12.07
N ASN A 766 8.82 9.11 -13.35
CA ASN A 766 9.27 8.14 -14.33
C ASN A 766 10.79 8.26 -14.52
N ILE A 767 11.49 7.13 -14.43
CA ILE A 767 12.96 7.08 -14.62
C ILE A 767 13.37 7.42 -16.06
N ASP A 768 12.53 7.13 -17.03
CA ASP A 768 12.81 7.41 -18.44
C ASP A 768 12.80 8.93 -18.75
N GLU A 769 12.04 9.72 -17.97
CA GLU A 769 12.06 11.18 -18.05
C GLU A 769 13.46 11.75 -17.73
N LEU A 770 14.33 11.01 -17.02
CA LEU A 770 15.68 11.45 -16.71
C LEU A 770 16.47 11.80 -17.99
N PHE A 771 16.29 11.06 -19.05
CA PHE A 771 17.05 11.21 -20.30
C PHE A 771 16.39 12.15 -21.30
N SER A 772 15.11 12.45 -21.15
CA SER A 772 14.28 13.18 -22.14
C SER A 772 13.65 14.47 -21.63
N ILE A 773 13.82 14.81 -20.33
CA ILE A 773 13.12 15.95 -19.75
C ILE A 773 13.58 17.28 -20.37
N GLY A 774 12.60 18.03 -20.92
CA GLY A 774 12.81 19.38 -21.44
C GLY A 774 12.48 20.48 -20.42
N LEU A 775 12.83 21.73 -20.74
CA LEU A 775 12.66 22.89 -19.87
C LEU A 775 11.20 23.10 -19.42
N ASN A 776 10.24 23.00 -20.34
CA ASN A 776 8.82 23.24 -20.03
C ASN A 776 8.30 22.27 -18.97
N ARG A 777 8.62 20.98 -19.11
CA ARG A 777 8.25 19.95 -18.12
C ARG A 777 8.97 20.17 -16.79
N ALA A 778 10.24 20.56 -16.83
CA ALA A 778 11.02 20.87 -15.64
C ALA A 778 10.43 22.05 -14.86
N VAL A 779 10.02 23.13 -15.53
CA VAL A 779 9.34 24.29 -14.94
C VAL A 779 8.03 23.88 -14.27
N THR A 780 7.19 23.08 -14.96
CA THR A 780 5.92 22.59 -14.40
C THR A 780 6.15 21.81 -13.11
N LEU A 781 7.10 20.86 -13.12
CA LEU A 781 7.40 20.06 -11.95
C LEU A 781 7.95 20.89 -10.77
N ILE A 782 8.76 21.91 -11.04
CA ILE A 782 9.27 22.83 -10.01
C ILE A 782 8.15 23.73 -9.48
N ALA A 783 7.19 24.14 -10.32
CA ALA A 783 6.04 24.93 -9.88
C ALA A 783 5.14 24.15 -8.91
N GLU A 784 4.89 22.89 -9.20
CA GLU A 784 4.09 21.97 -8.36
C GLU A 784 4.84 21.52 -7.10
N ALA A 785 6.16 21.66 -7.05
CA ALA A 785 6.96 21.21 -5.92
C ALA A 785 6.76 22.08 -4.67
N LYS A 786 6.53 21.41 -3.54
CA LYS A 786 6.49 22.10 -2.24
C LYS A 786 7.90 22.57 -1.85
N PRO A 787 8.03 23.74 -1.22
CA PRO A 787 9.32 24.20 -0.70
C PRO A 787 9.94 23.17 0.25
N GLY A 788 11.25 23.00 0.19
CA GLY A 788 11.96 22.04 1.03
C GLY A 788 11.78 22.30 2.53
N ARG A 789 11.98 21.26 3.35
CA ARG A 789 11.75 21.27 4.80
C ARG A 789 12.39 22.45 5.55
N ILE A 790 13.49 22.98 5.06
CA ILE A 790 14.19 24.12 5.66
C ILE A 790 13.38 25.42 5.44
N SER A 791 12.76 25.60 4.29
CA SER A 791 11.94 26.77 3.97
C SER A 791 10.58 26.77 4.69
N SER A 792 9.98 25.59 4.90
CA SER A 792 8.69 25.47 5.62
C SER A 792 8.79 25.66 7.12
N SER A 793 9.99 25.57 7.71
CA SER A 793 10.26 25.81 9.12
C SER A 793 10.93 27.16 9.38
N MET A 794 11.26 27.94 8.36
CA MET A 794 11.84 29.26 8.51
C MET A 794 10.74 30.29 8.72
N ILE A 795 10.83 31.03 9.85
CA ILE A 795 9.92 32.12 10.20
C ILE A 795 10.40 33.42 9.56
N LYS A 796 11.69 33.74 9.71
CA LYS A 796 12.32 34.96 9.19
C LYS A 796 13.80 34.74 8.86
N ASP A 797 14.27 35.28 7.75
CA ASP A 797 15.70 35.37 7.46
C ASP A 797 16.20 36.74 7.90
N LEU A 798 17.13 36.78 8.85
CA LEU A 798 17.69 38.02 9.40
C LEU A 798 18.87 38.56 8.57
N GLY A 799 19.30 37.77 7.56
CA GLY A 799 20.45 38.14 6.74
C GLY A 799 21.76 37.50 7.20
N GLU A 800 22.87 38.12 6.84
CA GLU A 800 24.24 37.59 7.09
C GLU A 800 24.83 38.17 8.42
N HIS A 801 25.48 37.28 9.17
CA HIS A 801 26.19 37.66 10.39
C HIS A 801 27.32 38.66 10.09
N PRO A 802 27.46 39.77 10.81
CA PRO A 802 28.42 40.82 10.49
C PRO A 802 29.89 40.38 10.37
N GLU A 803 30.32 39.44 11.21
CA GLU A 803 31.72 39.00 11.26
C GLU A 803 32.11 37.98 10.17
N ASP A 804 31.23 37.01 9.82
CA ASP A 804 31.64 35.90 8.98
C ASP A 804 30.70 35.65 7.79
N LYS A 805 29.76 36.53 7.53
CA LYS A 805 28.81 36.54 6.42
C LYS A 805 28.02 35.23 6.25
N ARG A 806 27.75 34.56 7.35
CA ARG A 806 26.93 33.35 7.32
C ARG A 806 25.47 33.69 7.70
N PRO A 807 24.50 32.95 7.12
CA PRO A 807 23.10 33.29 7.33
C PRO A 807 22.66 33.06 8.78
N VAL A 808 21.93 34.02 9.34
CA VAL A 808 21.22 33.97 10.62
C VAL A 808 19.72 33.87 10.34
N ARG A 809 19.07 32.83 10.81
CA ARG A 809 17.67 32.54 10.50
C ARG A 809 16.84 32.21 11.73
N ILE A 810 15.63 32.67 11.76
CA ILE A 810 14.64 32.27 12.76
C ILE A 810 13.86 31.08 12.23
N MET A 811 13.88 30.00 12.99
CA MET A 811 13.32 28.71 12.61
C MET A 811 12.24 28.28 13.61
N LYS A 812 11.22 27.57 13.11
CA LYS A 812 10.21 26.91 13.94
C LYS A 812 10.73 25.55 14.38
N GLY A 813 10.88 25.34 15.68
CA GLY A 813 11.36 24.08 16.27
C GLY A 813 10.30 23.34 17.08
N GLN A 814 10.58 22.09 17.44
CA GLN A 814 9.71 21.25 18.25
C GLN A 814 9.49 21.82 19.67
N TYR A 815 10.46 22.60 20.17
CA TYR A 815 10.45 23.24 21.50
C TYR A 815 10.26 24.76 21.44
N GLY A 816 9.63 25.25 20.37
CA GLY A 816 9.42 26.66 20.12
C GLY A 816 10.37 27.28 19.07
N PRO A 817 10.19 28.53 18.72
CA PRO A 817 11.01 29.24 17.76
C PRO A 817 12.45 29.43 18.27
N TYR A 818 13.44 29.34 17.34
CA TYR A 818 14.86 29.50 17.69
C TYR A 818 15.64 30.15 16.55
N ILE A 819 16.74 30.78 16.93
CA ILE A 819 17.67 31.36 15.98
C ILE A 819 18.71 30.31 15.59
N LYS A 820 18.84 30.03 14.31
CA LYS A 820 19.82 29.11 13.76
C LYS A 820 21.00 29.88 13.16
N TYR A 821 22.18 29.61 13.71
CA TYR A 821 23.43 30.15 13.22
C TYR A 821 24.53 29.07 13.25
N LYS A 822 25.09 28.69 12.11
CA LYS A 822 26.02 27.54 11.99
C LYS A 822 25.42 26.24 12.57
N SER A 823 26.11 25.67 13.56
CA SER A 823 25.67 24.49 14.32
C SER A 823 24.95 24.86 15.64
N LEU A 824 24.73 26.12 15.88
CA LEU A 824 24.19 26.66 17.12
C LEU A 824 22.72 27.00 16.95
N ASN A 825 21.89 26.59 17.93
CA ASN A 825 20.47 26.92 18.00
C ASN A 825 20.24 27.69 19.30
N ALA A 826 19.93 28.98 19.20
CA ALA A 826 19.62 29.82 20.36
C ALA A 826 18.11 29.97 20.49
N THR A 827 17.54 29.53 21.61
CA THR A 827 16.12 29.62 21.91
C THR A 827 15.68 31.09 22.04
N ILE A 828 14.55 31.41 21.44
CA ILE A 828 13.90 32.70 21.59
C ILE A 828 13.02 32.64 22.83
N PRO A 829 13.08 33.62 23.77
CA PRO A 829 12.21 33.66 24.92
C PRO A 829 10.73 33.77 24.54
N GLU A 830 9.84 33.14 25.29
CA GLU A 830 8.39 33.09 25.00
C GLU A 830 7.72 34.48 24.98
N GLU A 831 8.32 35.46 25.61
CA GLU A 831 7.84 36.83 25.71
C GLU A 831 8.11 37.65 24.44
N LYS A 832 8.92 37.16 23.50
CA LYS A 832 9.31 37.88 22.28
C LYS A 832 8.66 37.25 21.03
N ASP A 833 8.06 38.10 20.19
CA ASP A 833 7.52 37.66 18.92
C ASP A 833 8.67 37.32 17.95
N PRO A 834 8.74 36.10 17.44
CA PRO A 834 9.79 35.65 16.50
C PRO A 834 9.85 36.46 15.20
N THR A 835 8.76 37.12 14.82
CA THR A 835 8.69 37.94 13.60
C THR A 835 9.28 39.33 13.75
N GLU A 836 9.33 39.85 14.98
CA GLU A 836 9.82 41.21 15.31
C GLU A 836 11.31 41.24 15.67
N ILE A 837 11.94 40.10 15.94
CA ILE A 837 13.35 40.04 16.32
C ILE A 837 14.25 40.64 15.24
N THR A 838 15.14 41.54 15.70
CA THR A 838 16.16 42.21 14.89
C THR A 838 17.45 41.38 14.82
N MET A 839 18.37 41.74 13.92
CA MET A 839 19.69 41.09 13.83
C MET A 839 20.51 41.29 15.12
N GLU A 840 20.43 42.47 15.74
CA GLU A 840 21.16 42.81 16.96
C GLU A 840 20.70 41.94 18.13
N GLU A 841 19.40 41.78 18.31
CA GLU A 841 18.83 40.91 19.34
C GLU A 841 19.20 39.43 19.10
N ALA A 842 19.21 39.00 17.83
CA ALA A 842 19.65 37.67 17.47
C ALA A 842 21.12 37.42 17.84
N LEU A 843 22.00 38.37 17.63
CA LEU A 843 23.41 38.27 18.01
C LEU A 843 23.60 38.11 19.50
N ILE A 844 22.85 38.87 20.29
CA ILE A 844 22.86 38.75 21.78
C ILE A 844 22.42 37.35 22.22
N LEU A 845 21.36 36.82 21.64
CA LEU A 845 20.87 35.46 21.96
C LEU A 845 21.85 34.37 21.52
N ILE A 846 22.53 34.56 20.42
CA ILE A 846 23.58 33.66 19.93
C ILE A 846 24.77 33.64 20.90
N GLU A 847 25.20 34.83 21.41
CA GLU A 847 26.31 34.90 22.32
C GLU A 847 25.96 34.31 23.71
N LYS A 848 24.81 34.60 24.27
CA LYS A 848 24.31 33.94 25.48
C LYS A 848 24.29 32.42 25.36
N ARG A 849 23.91 31.88 24.19
CA ARG A 849 23.95 30.45 23.95
C ARG A 849 25.38 29.91 23.87
N ARG A 850 26.31 30.65 23.29
CA ARG A 850 27.74 30.28 23.25
C ARG A 850 28.35 30.17 24.65
N GLU A 851 28.04 31.10 25.49
CA GLU A 851 28.52 31.13 26.89
C GLU A 851 27.95 29.95 27.69
N TYR A 852 26.65 29.71 27.57
CA TYR A 852 26.02 28.53 28.16
C TYR A 852 26.63 27.20 27.71
N ASP A 853 26.91 27.06 26.45
CA ASP A 853 27.53 25.82 25.93
C ASP A 853 29.00 25.68 26.36
N LYS A 854 29.75 26.81 26.60
CA LYS A 854 31.09 26.81 27.20
C LYS A 854 31.06 26.38 28.67
N THR A 855 30.15 26.92 29.45
CA THR A 855 29.97 26.56 30.88
C THR A 855 29.55 25.11 31.07
N LYS A 856 28.69 24.60 30.23
CA LYS A 856 28.26 23.17 30.22
C LYS A 856 29.39 22.23 29.85
N LYS A 857 30.29 22.61 28.95
CA LYS A 857 31.52 21.83 28.62
C LYS A 857 32.52 21.80 29.76
N ASN A 858 32.67 22.89 30.51
CA ASN A 858 33.56 22.97 31.66
C ASN A 858 33.05 22.15 32.86
N LYS A 859 31.74 22.19 33.14
CA LYS A 859 31.13 21.31 34.17
C LYS A 859 31.24 19.80 33.84
N LYS A 860 31.26 19.39 32.58
CA LYS A 860 31.49 17.98 32.15
C LYS A 860 32.96 17.56 32.18
N ARG A 861 33.93 18.52 32.24
CA ARG A 861 35.35 18.21 32.41
C ARG A 861 35.79 18.15 33.85
N GLY A 862 35.00 18.69 34.81
CA GLY A 862 35.27 18.62 36.25
C GLY A 862 34.71 17.36 36.95
N ASN A 863 33.96 16.53 36.26
CA ASN A 863 33.37 15.28 36.76
C ASN A 863 33.88 14.02 36.00
N LYS A 864 35.08 14.04 35.54
CA LYS A 864 35.84 12.87 35.04
C LYS A 864 37.15 12.68 35.79
#